data_2b4453c6f7d738cf025e6b0424c7e13b
#
_entry.id   2b4453c6f7d738cf025e6b0424c7e13b
#
_cell.length_a   1.000
_cell.length_b   1.000
_cell.length_c   1.000
_cell.angle_alpha   90.00
_cell.angle_beta   90.00
_cell.angle_gamma   90.00
#
_symmetry.space_group_name_H-M   'P 1'
#
loop_
_entity.id
_entity.type
_entity.pdbx_description
1 polymer ?
#
loop_
_entity_poly.entity_id
_entity_poly.type
_entity_poly.pdbx_seq_one_letter_code
_entity_poly.pdbx_strand_id
1 'polypeptide(L)'
;MKVFLLVLAPWVLAEAQQPAPTPKPAEPKPAAESAPVNLLGRVNTQSGESRRNENIFITAIDNNAQKESGIRFGMTATAITEFHAASRFFGAEFGVSPSNPPHLAPSRPGKNLHGGLYWTHSNSLLSSRSFFQVGSVLPARENHAGFRLLTPLNKSTFLTIEASDEIRGGYVNGNILVPLASERSCLSPDPAICAVISRFLAAWPNQVPNRPDIEARALNTNAPQRLDTTSASPRLEHIRGKHRFTARQSWTSQQVDAFQLVAGQNPDTTTRSHDARLTWTWTPSARANLDFTSSFVRNTTLLVPEPNAVGPQVQIGTAFDKLGPGSSIPIDRVFNRFRQALRVQHRLDRHTFSAGFEFTRLQYNGAEVSSNRGNIYFRNDFGRDAITNFRLGIVNRYSFGLGGITRGFRRNEPSVFFQDNWRLHPAFDLAFGLRYQPQMSLNEVNSLTDIPFACDCNNLAPNFGFAWRLPRRTGVLRSSYSTQFGDIPPATLSQLRWNPPAFQKIENQAPPLLDLLRGIVLEPNGRAIVFSYPRHLATPYSHQFTLHWQSPLAANLGRLEFAYIGSRTWKLLYMQYANRAQRIPGIAVNTATINDRRPDNRYFDYRAVDNLSRAYYDAGKVQYTLPTTRGWTLSGAYWFSKAIDTGASFLSIAAGDDASQGHSQTLDDVVGDLRAPSAFHQSHAATANLTYQISSRHRWLRSWRLSSVLVGRSGTPFTVITGSDAPGYGNVDGVSGDRPVLLDPSILGRSINHPDSSRQMLPISAFRYLTVEDSRGNLGSNVFRRAPLRNWNAALERRFTLRQDRSLSFRAESLNLSNTPQFAEPIADLSNPAFGKITNTLNDGRSFRITISLDF
;
A
#
# COMPACT_ATOMS: atom_id res chain seq x y z
N MET A 1 -26.01 1.77 -28.43
CA MET A 1 -25.12 1.99 -29.57
C MET A 1 -24.97 3.45 -30.03
N LYS A 2 -25.86 4.39 -29.60
CA LYS A 2 -25.78 5.82 -30.00
C LYS A 2 -25.02 6.74 -29.03
N VAL A 3 -24.54 6.28 -27.92
CA VAL A 3 -23.81 7.09 -26.89
C VAL A 3 -22.29 6.99 -27.03
N PHE A 4 -21.80 6.04 -27.85
CA PHE A 4 -20.36 5.80 -28.02
C PHE A 4 -19.67 6.69 -29.07
N LEU A 5 -20.43 7.37 -29.91
CA LEU A 5 -19.87 8.17 -31.00
C LEU A 5 -19.58 9.64 -30.65
N LEU A 6 -20.08 10.13 -29.54
CA LEU A 6 -19.94 11.56 -29.13
C LEU A 6 -18.69 11.82 -28.27
N VAL A 7 -17.97 10.78 -27.80
CA VAL A 7 -16.76 10.92 -26.97
C VAL A 7 -15.46 10.92 -27.81
N LEU A 8 -15.56 10.64 -29.13
CA LEU A 8 -14.41 10.49 -30.02
C LEU A 8 -13.97 11.72 -30.80
N ALA A 9 -14.61 12.86 -30.62
CA ALA A 9 -14.15 14.11 -31.20
C ALA A 9 -13.80 15.11 -30.09
N PRO A 10 -12.72 15.79 -30.09
CA PRO A 10 -11.44 15.80 -30.81
C PRO A 10 -10.23 15.72 -29.86
N TRP A 11 -9.71 14.55 -29.58
CA TRP A 11 -8.58 14.48 -28.64
C TRP A 11 -7.51 13.53 -29.12
N VAL A 12 -6.39 14.08 -29.51
CA VAL A 12 -5.34 13.21 -29.97
C VAL A 12 -4.01 13.85 -29.81
N LEU A 13 -3.05 13.30 -29.07
CA LEU A 13 -1.69 13.63 -29.21
C LEU A 13 -0.64 12.87 -28.44
N ALA A 14 0.46 12.65 -28.93
CA ALA A 14 1.40 11.62 -28.76
C ALA A 14 2.80 11.95 -28.30
N GLU A 15 3.63 10.99 -28.12
CA GLU A 15 5.04 11.06 -27.84
C GLU A 15 5.90 11.10 -29.09
N ALA A 16 6.93 11.94 -29.15
CA ALA A 16 7.93 11.96 -30.20
C ALA A 16 9.12 11.07 -29.88
N GLN A 17 9.55 10.36 -30.91
CA GLN A 17 10.76 9.57 -30.87
C GLN A 17 12.01 10.38 -31.12
N GLN A 18 13.12 10.04 -30.46
CA GLN A 18 14.46 10.28 -30.95
C GLN A 18 14.70 9.51 -32.26
N PRO A 19 15.48 10.01 -33.21
CA PRO A 19 15.85 9.26 -34.41
C PRO A 19 16.58 7.98 -33.98
N ALA A 20 16.14 6.84 -34.56
CA ALA A 20 16.64 5.54 -34.25
C ALA A 20 18.15 5.42 -34.53
N PRO A 21 18.94 4.85 -33.61
CA PRO A 21 20.18 4.23 -33.98
C PRO A 21 19.86 2.98 -34.83
N THR A 22 20.68 2.68 -35.77
CA THR A 22 20.67 1.49 -36.66
C THR A 22 20.26 0.22 -35.88
N PRO A 23 19.46 -0.66 -36.51
CA PRO A 23 18.90 -1.80 -35.82
C PRO A 23 19.98 -2.78 -35.37
N LYS A 24 20.24 -2.82 -34.06
CA LYS A 24 20.85 -3.96 -33.41
C LYS A 24 19.88 -5.13 -33.42
N PRO A 25 20.37 -6.39 -33.48
CA PRO A 25 19.51 -7.56 -33.37
C PRO A 25 18.59 -7.45 -32.16
N ALA A 26 17.32 -7.79 -32.34
CA ALA A 26 16.28 -7.71 -31.36
C ALA A 26 16.73 -8.39 -30.04
N GLU A 27 16.91 -7.62 -28.96
CA GLU A 27 17.03 -8.16 -27.64
C GLU A 27 15.75 -8.95 -27.33
N PRO A 28 15.88 -10.17 -26.76
CA PRO A 28 14.71 -10.95 -26.39
C PRO A 28 13.85 -10.12 -25.42
N LYS A 29 12.57 -9.94 -25.74
CA LYS A 29 11.58 -9.32 -24.85
C LYS A 29 11.71 -9.92 -23.48
N PRO A 30 11.68 -9.12 -22.40
CA PRO A 30 11.54 -9.67 -21.07
C PRO A 30 10.27 -10.53 -21.03
N ALA A 31 10.43 -11.77 -20.55
CA ALA A 31 9.31 -12.64 -20.25
C ALA A 31 8.31 -11.86 -19.39
N ALA A 32 7.01 -12.12 -19.56
CA ALA A 32 5.96 -11.56 -18.75
C ALA A 32 6.44 -11.58 -17.28
N GLU A 33 6.54 -10.40 -16.67
CA GLU A 33 7.06 -10.28 -15.32
C GLU A 33 6.21 -11.20 -14.44
N SER A 34 6.89 -12.13 -13.77
CA SER A 34 6.25 -12.92 -12.73
C SER A 34 5.63 -11.96 -11.73
N ALA A 35 4.40 -12.27 -11.31
CA ALA A 35 3.71 -11.49 -10.30
C ALA A 35 4.66 -11.14 -9.16
N PRO A 36 4.90 -9.86 -8.83
CA PRO A 36 5.80 -9.51 -7.77
C PRO A 36 5.27 -10.17 -6.49
N VAL A 37 6.11 -10.93 -5.84
CA VAL A 37 5.86 -11.36 -4.47
C VAL A 37 5.61 -10.09 -3.66
N ASN A 38 4.60 -10.11 -2.78
CA ASN A 38 4.38 -8.99 -1.86
C ASN A 38 5.60 -8.82 -0.95
N LEU A 39 6.57 -8.08 -1.43
CA LEU A 39 7.85 -7.84 -0.75
C LEU A 39 7.72 -6.85 0.40
N LEU A 40 6.58 -6.16 0.49
CA LEU A 40 6.33 -5.15 1.52
C LEU A 40 5.79 -5.77 2.81
N GLY A 41 5.36 -7.05 2.77
CA GLY A 41 5.10 -7.85 3.96
C GLY A 41 4.14 -7.22 4.99
N ARG A 42 3.20 -6.40 4.56
CA ARG A 42 2.14 -5.90 5.43
C ARG A 42 0.91 -6.79 5.28
N VAL A 43 0.70 -7.64 6.23
CA VAL A 43 -0.58 -8.27 6.47
C VAL A 43 -1.26 -7.48 7.57
N ASN A 44 -2.21 -6.63 7.21
CA ASN A 44 -3.06 -5.99 8.20
C ASN A 44 -4.27 -6.90 8.47
N THR A 45 -4.06 -7.92 9.29
CA THR A 45 -5.13 -8.81 9.76
C THR A 45 -6.09 -8.12 10.73
N GLN A 46 -5.73 -6.93 11.21
CA GLN A 46 -6.54 -6.18 12.19
C GLN A 46 -7.65 -5.37 11.56
N SER A 47 -7.60 -5.08 10.26
CA SER A 47 -8.59 -4.25 9.57
C SER A 47 -9.79 -5.01 9.03
N GLY A 48 -9.85 -6.33 9.16
CA GLY A 48 -10.93 -7.16 8.61
C GLY A 48 -10.92 -7.27 7.08
N GLU A 49 -9.84 -6.86 6.43
CA GLU A 49 -9.68 -6.99 4.99
C GLU A 49 -8.99 -8.31 4.62
N SER A 50 -9.42 -8.94 3.52
CA SER A 50 -8.90 -10.22 3.07
C SER A 50 -7.38 -10.16 2.82
N ARG A 51 -6.63 -11.12 3.35
CA ARG A 51 -5.18 -11.25 3.12
C ARG A 51 -4.80 -11.28 1.64
N ARG A 52 -5.64 -11.78 0.77
CA ARG A 52 -5.36 -11.89 -0.66
C ARG A 52 -5.59 -10.59 -1.42
N ASN A 53 -6.37 -9.66 -0.88
CA ASN A 53 -6.49 -8.32 -1.43
C ASN A 53 -5.19 -7.51 -1.30
N GLU A 54 -4.32 -7.87 -0.36
CA GLU A 54 -3.01 -7.25 -0.17
C GLU A 54 -1.95 -7.75 -1.17
N ASN A 55 -2.15 -8.93 -1.75
CA ASN A 55 -1.24 -9.54 -2.72
C ASN A 55 -1.53 -9.13 -4.18
N ILE A 56 -2.57 -8.33 -4.39
CA ILE A 56 -2.97 -7.94 -5.74
C ILE A 56 -2.10 -6.77 -6.18
N PHE A 57 -1.62 -6.85 -7.39
CA PHE A 57 -0.84 -5.81 -8.05
C PHE A 57 -1.40 -4.41 -7.85
N ILE A 58 -0.53 -3.43 -7.70
CA ILE A 58 -0.87 -1.99 -7.72
C ILE A 58 -1.68 -1.58 -8.98
N THR A 59 -1.68 -2.40 -10.02
CA THR A 59 -2.50 -2.23 -11.22
C THR A 59 -3.90 -2.82 -11.10
N ALA A 60 -4.12 -3.77 -10.20
CA ALA A 60 -5.46 -4.23 -9.84
C ALA A 60 -5.92 -3.37 -8.66
N ILE A 61 -6.87 -2.52 -8.91
CA ILE A 61 -7.26 -1.45 -8.01
C ILE A 61 -8.28 -2.00 -7.03
N ASP A 62 -7.80 -2.67 -6.02
CA ASP A 62 -8.61 -2.95 -4.85
C ASP A 62 -8.62 -1.73 -3.90
N ASN A 63 -9.45 -1.81 -2.88
CA ASN A 63 -9.57 -0.75 -1.89
C ASN A 63 -8.26 -0.48 -1.16
N ASN A 64 -7.47 -1.52 -0.86
CA ASN A 64 -6.21 -1.41 -0.15
C ASN A 64 -5.13 -0.83 -1.05
N ALA A 65 -5.05 -1.26 -2.29
CA ALA A 65 -4.14 -0.69 -3.27
C ALA A 65 -4.43 0.80 -3.52
N GLN A 66 -5.68 1.23 -3.53
CA GLN A 66 -6.05 2.65 -3.61
C GLN A 66 -5.61 3.42 -2.37
N LYS A 67 -5.86 2.91 -1.18
CA LYS A 67 -5.40 3.51 0.08
C LYS A 67 -3.89 3.61 0.11
N GLU A 68 -3.19 2.51 -0.17
CA GLU A 68 -1.75 2.46 -0.15
C GLU A 68 -1.11 3.32 -1.23
N SER A 69 -1.63 3.32 -2.45
CA SER A 69 -1.15 4.18 -3.52
C SER A 69 -1.37 5.65 -3.21
N GLY A 70 -2.57 6.02 -2.74
CA GLY A 70 -2.88 7.39 -2.34
C GLY A 70 -2.01 7.86 -1.17
N ILE A 71 -1.72 6.98 -0.22
CA ILE A 71 -0.89 7.25 0.95
C ILE A 71 0.58 7.34 0.58
N ARG A 72 1.11 6.35 -0.13
CA ARG A 72 2.56 6.25 -0.38
C ARG A 72 3.04 7.15 -1.50
N PHE A 73 2.26 7.32 -2.54
CA PHE A 73 2.62 8.20 -3.66
C PHE A 73 2.41 9.68 -3.32
N GLY A 74 1.49 9.99 -2.45
CA GLY A 74 1.32 11.35 -1.93
C GLY A 74 2.40 11.78 -0.95
N MET A 75 3.06 10.83 -0.25
CA MET A 75 4.05 11.18 0.79
C MET A 75 5.48 11.12 0.35
N THR A 76 5.76 10.74 -0.79
CA THR A 76 6.81 10.66 -1.18
C THR A 76 7.98 10.42 -1.13
N ALA A 77 8.79 10.38 -1.59
CA ALA A 77 10.20 10.36 -1.44
C ALA A 77 10.70 9.37 -0.43
N THR A 78 10.01 8.34 -0.29
CA THR A 78 10.44 7.25 0.53
C THR A 78 11.19 6.21 -0.29
N ALA A 79 11.86 5.29 0.38
CA ALA A 79 12.65 4.21 -0.20
C ALA A 79 12.04 3.49 -1.42
N ILE A 80 10.72 3.53 -1.57
CA ILE A 80 10.03 2.85 -2.67
C ILE A 80 10.32 3.49 -4.03
N THR A 81 10.44 4.80 -4.06
CA THR A 81 10.81 5.54 -5.27
C THR A 81 12.21 5.24 -5.74
N GLU A 82 13.08 4.91 -4.85
CA GLU A 82 14.47 4.66 -5.16
C GLU A 82 14.70 3.38 -5.92
N PHE A 83 13.90 2.36 -5.69
CA PHE A 83 13.97 1.10 -6.42
C PHE A 83 13.63 1.26 -7.91
N HIS A 84 12.86 2.28 -8.24
CA HIS A 84 12.46 2.58 -9.62
C HIS A 84 13.25 3.75 -10.25
N ALA A 85 13.76 4.65 -9.42
CA ALA A 85 14.39 5.89 -9.87
C ALA A 85 15.86 5.76 -10.24
N ALA A 86 16.50 4.65 -9.96
CA ALA A 86 17.95 4.47 -10.07
C ALA A 86 18.54 4.69 -11.46
N SER A 87 17.76 4.96 -12.49
CA SER A 87 18.26 5.09 -13.85
C SER A 87 17.97 6.42 -14.55
N ARG A 88 17.19 7.33 -13.97
CA ARG A 88 16.81 8.56 -14.66
C ARG A 88 16.75 9.78 -13.74
N PHE A 89 17.05 10.96 -14.27
CA PHE A 89 16.81 12.24 -13.65
C PHE A 89 15.32 12.42 -13.37
N PHE A 90 14.97 12.91 -12.18
CA PHE A 90 13.67 13.50 -11.97
C PHE A 90 13.66 14.87 -12.61
N GLY A 91 13.23 14.96 -13.86
CA GLY A 91 13.03 16.24 -14.51
C GLY A 91 11.82 16.96 -13.97
N ALA A 92 11.79 18.29 -14.12
CA ALA A 92 10.63 19.12 -13.78
C ALA A 92 9.31 18.64 -14.41
N GLU A 93 9.39 17.86 -15.47
CA GLU A 93 8.28 17.27 -16.18
C GLU A 93 7.50 16.19 -15.39
N PHE A 94 8.10 15.56 -14.38
CA PHE A 94 7.51 14.43 -13.68
C PHE A 94 6.62 14.82 -12.50
N GLY A 95 6.67 16.03 -12.03
CA GLY A 95 5.79 16.53 -10.95
C GLY A 95 5.90 15.74 -9.65
N VAL A 96 4.78 15.63 -8.96
CA VAL A 96 4.66 15.07 -7.60
C VAL A 96 4.90 13.58 -7.53
N SER A 97 4.65 12.84 -8.58
CA SER A 97 4.69 11.39 -8.54
C SER A 97 5.84 10.85 -9.37
N PRO A 98 6.88 10.32 -8.72
CA PRO A 98 7.90 9.53 -9.40
C PRO A 98 7.37 8.18 -9.91
N SER A 99 6.13 7.84 -9.59
CA SER A 99 5.42 6.65 -10.01
C SER A 99 4.70 6.76 -11.35
N ASN A 100 4.88 7.86 -12.09
CA ASN A 100 4.57 7.78 -13.50
C ASN A 100 5.49 6.70 -14.09
N PRO A 101 4.97 5.50 -14.38
CA PRO A 101 5.81 4.45 -14.92
C PRO A 101 6.50 5.03 -16.16
N PRO A 102 7.80 4.75 -16.36
CA PRO A 102 8.43 5.13 -17.60
C PRO A 102 7.55 4.61 -18.72
N HIS A 103 7.14 5.49 -19.61
CA HIS A 103 6.38 5.06 -20.78
C HIS A 103 7.25 4.04 -21.48
N LEU A 104 6.93 2.76 -21.32
CA LEU A 104 7.50 1.73 -22.14
C LEU A 104 7.11 2.10 -23.55
N ALA A 105 8.07 2.58 -24.33
CA ALA A 105 7.83 2.88 -25.71
C ALA A 105 7.25 1.59 -26.33
N PRO A 106 6.02 1.60 -26.80
CA PRO A 106 5.44 0.40 -27.34
C PRO A 106 6.28 -0.05 -28.51
N SER A 107 6.59 -1.34 -28.58
CA SER A 107 7.19 -1.91 -29.78
C SER A 107 6.31 -1.52 -30.96
N ARG A 108 6.90 -0.89 -31.98
CA ARG A 108 6.18 -0.58 -33.22
C ARG A 108 5.58 -1.89 -33.74
N PRO A 109 4.27 -1.95 -34.04
CA PRO A 109 3.71 -3.09 -34.71
C PRO A 109 4.47 -3.31 -36.00
N GLY A 110 4.85 -4.56 -36.29
CA GLY A 110 5.42 -4.92 -37.54
C GLY A 110 4.42 -4.73 -38.69
N LYS A 111 4.87 -4.97 -39.93
CA LYS A 111 3.97 -4.94 -41.12
C LYS A 111 2.96 -6.10 -41.14
N ASN A 112 3.14 -7.10 -40.30
CA ASN A 112 2.35 -8.32 -40.25
C ASN A 112 1.58 -8.44 -38.95
N LEU A 113 0.57 -9.30 -38.96
CA LEU A 113 -0.15 -9.72 -37.78
C LEU A 113 0.82 -10.45 -36.83
N HIS A 114 0.86 -10.00 -35.57
CA HIS A 114 1.57 -10.66 -34.48
C HIS A 114 0.67 -10.77 -33.24
N GLY A 115 0.87 -11.84 -32.52
CA GLY A 115 0.08 -12.04 -31.33
C GLY A 115 0.67 -13.09 -30.41
N GLY A 116 -0.05 -13.34 -29.34
CA GLY A 116 0.25 -14.41 -28.41
C GLY A 116 -0.97 -14.77 -27.58
N LEU A 117 -1.06 -16.04 -27.28
CA LEU A 117 -2.02 -16.61 -26.34
C LEU A 117 -1.22 -17.17 -25.18
N TYR A 118 -1.73 -17.06 -23.96
CA TYR A 118 -1.12 -17.71 -22.82
C TYR A 118 -2.17 -18.25 -21.85
N TRP A 119 -1.79 -19.29 -21.15
CA TRP A 119 -2.53 -19.85 -20.04
C TRP A 119 -1.55 -20.23 -18.94
N THR A 120 -1.83 -19.76 -17.74
CA THR A 120 -1.07 -20.04 -16.52
C THR A 120 -1.97 -20.78 -15.54
N HIS A 121 -1.49 -21.87 -14.98
CA HIS A 121 -2.19 -22.68 -14.00
C HIS A 121 -1.35 -22.88 -12.75
N SER A 122 -1.98 -22.73 -11.57
CA SER A 122 -1.43 -23.09 -10.28
C SER A 122 -2.45 -23.94 -9.52
N ASN A 123 -1.97 -24.95 -8.78
CA ASN A 123 -2.81 -25.87 -8.05
C ASN A 123 -2.18 -26.18 -6.70
N SER A 124 -2.98 -26.14 -5.64
CA SER A 124 -2.55 -26.42 -4.27
C SER A 124 -1.98 -27.83 -4.08
N LEU A 125 -2.33 -28.78 -4.95
CA LEU A 125 -1.73 -30.12 -4.96
C LEU A 125 -0.19 -30.09 -5.09
N LEU A 126 0.34 -29.07 -5.77
CA LEU A 126 1.77 -28.85 -5.94
C LEU A 126 2.36 -27.86 -4.92
N SER A 127 1.56 -27.44 -3.93
CA SER A 127 1.97 -26.48 -2.92
C SER A 127 2.36 -27.16 -1.60
N SER A 128 3.35 -26.57 -0.92
CA SER A 128 3.70 -26.96 0.44
C SER A 128 2.79 -26.25 1.44
N ARG A 129 2.62 -26.86 2.61
CA ARG A 129 1.92 -26.22 3.74
C ARG A 129 2.63 -24.93 4.14
N SER A 130 1.86 -23.96 4.60
CA SER A 130 2.43 -22.82 5.34
C SER A 130 2.96 -23.30 6.69
N PHE A 131 3.83 -22.50 7.32
CA PHE A 131 4.50 -22.90 8.58
C PHE A 131 3.53 -23.27 9.70
N PHE A 132 2.45 -22.47 9.86
CA PHE A 132 1.48 -22.68 10.95
C PHE A 132 0.30 -23.59 10.58
N GLN A 133 0.20 -24.05 9.35
CA GLN A 133 -0.95 -24.83 8.88
C GLN A 133 -0.99 -26.21 9.49
N VAL A 134 -2.15 -26.59 10.02
CA VAL A 134 -2.46 -27.92 10.54
C VAL A 134 -3.15 -28.75 9.42
N GLY A 135 -2.80 -30.04 9.33
CA GLY A 135 -3.37 -30.94 8.34
C GLY A 135 -2.82 -30.73 6.93
N SER A 136 -3.54 -31.23 5.93
CA SER A 136 -3.20 -31.14 4.52
C SER A 136 -3.56 -29.78 3.92
N VAL A 137 -2.91 -29.42 2.82
CA VAL A 137 -3.30 -28.25 2.01
C VAL A 137 -4.65 -28.55 1.34
N LEU A 138 -5.66 -27.71 1.59
CA LEU A 138 -6.96 -27.87 0.96
C LEU A 138 -6.94 -27.40 -0.51
N PRO A 139 -7.90 -27.90 -1.34
CA PRO A 139 -7.94 -27.57 -2.76
C PRO A 139 -8.04 -26.07 -3.01
N ALA A 140 -7.11 -25.55 -3.82
CA ALA A 140 -7.13 -24.19 -4.36
C ALA A 140 -6.53 -24.20 -5.78
N ARG A 141 -7.11 -23.40 -6.67
CA ARG A 141 -6.72 -23.32 -8.08
C ARG A 141 -6.66 -21.88 -8.52
N GLU A 142 -5.67 -21.59 -9.35
CA GLU A 142 -5.55 -20.33 -10.08
C GLU A 142 -5.43 -20.63 -11.56
N ASN A 143 -6.24 -19.98 -12.38
CA ASN A 143 -6.14 -20.00 -13.82
C ASN A 143 -6.08 -18.57 -14.32
N HIS A 144 -5.08 -18.24 -15.12
CA HIS A 144 -4.92 -16.96 -15.75
C HIS A 144 -4.70 -17.17 -17.23
N ALA A 145 -5.65 -16.80 -18.06
CA ALA A 145 -5.59 -16.89 -19.52
C ALA A 145 -5.64 -15.50 -20.12
N GLY A 146 -4.97 -15.32 -21.24
CA GLY A 146 -5.04 -14.06 -21.94
C GLY A 146 -4.49 -14.14 -23.37
N PHE A 147 -4.74 -13.07 -24.10
CA PHE A 147 -4.22 -12.91 -25.45
C PHE A 147 -3.71 -11.50 -25.68
N ARG A 148 -2.81 -11.40 -26.62
CA ARG A 148 -2.31 -10.16 -27.18
C ARG A 148 -2.35 -10.25 -28.69
N LEU A 149 -2.90 -9.23 -29.34
CA LEU A 149 -2.98 -9.11 -30.78
C LEU A 149 -2.42 -7.77 -31.22
N LEU A 150 -1.50 -7.76 -32.19
CA LEU A 150 -0.97 -6.57 -32.82
C LEU A 150 -1.19 -6.73 -34.31
N THR A 151 -1.97 -5.84 -34.93
CA THR A 151 -2.30 -5.92 -36.36
C THR A 151 -2.25 -4.53 -36.98
N PRO A 152 -1.65 -4.39 -38.20
CA PRO A 152 -1.86 -3.25 -39.03
C PRO A 152 -3.29 -3.30 -39.59
N LEU A 153 -4.08 -2.25 -39.42
CA LEU A 153 -5.37 -2.09 -40.12
C LEU A 153 -5.18 -1.55 -41.51
N ASN A 154 -4.14 -0.72 -41.70
CA ASN A 154 -3.62 -0.23 -42.95
C ASN A 154 -2.16 0.25 -42.80
N LYS A 155 -1.56 0.87 -43.84
CA LYS A 155 -0.16 1.32 -43.83
C LYS A 155 0.17 2.34 -42.73
N SER A 156 -0.83 3.02 -42.17
CA SER A 156 -0.66 4.11 -41.20
C SER A 156 -1.42 3.88 -39.93
N THR A 157 -2.23 2.85 -39.79
CA THR A 157 -3.08 2.58 -38.64
C THR A 157 -2.81 1.20 -38.09
N PHE A 158 -2.57 1.13 -36.77
CA PHE A 158 -2.22 -0.10 -36.05
C PHE A 158 -3.13 -0.30 -34.88
N LEU A 159 -3.57 -1.52 -34.66
CA LEU A 159 -4.40 -1.92 -33.53
C LEU A 159 -3.62 -2.91 -32.66
N THR A 160 -3.62 -2.65 -31.36
CA THR A 160 -3.16 -3.61 -30.35
C THR A 160 -4.32 -3.89 -29.42
N ILE A 161 -4.60 -5.17 -29.15
CA ILE A 161 -5.59 -5.59 -28.15
C ILE A 161 -4.88 -6.54 -27.20
N GLU A 162 -4.98 -6.28 -25.92
CA GLU A 162 -4.58 -7.20 -24.84
C GLU A 162 -5.80 -7.45 -23.98
N ALA A 163 -6.08 -8.72 -23.66
CA ALA A 163 -7.13 -9.08 -22.73
C ALA A 163 -6.73 -10.31 -21.92
N SER A 164 -7.17 -10.36 -20.68
CA SER A 164 -6.91 -11.50 -19.80
C SER A 164 -8.03 -11.67 -18.79
N ASP A 165 -8.17 -12.92 -18.34
CA ASP A 165 -9.07 -13.35 -17.30
C ASP A 165 -8.31 -14.21 -16.30
N GLU A 166 -8.44 -13.89 -15.02
CA GLU A 166 -7.80 -14.60 -13.92
C GLU A 166 -8.86 -15.01 -12.90
N ILE A 167 -8.95 -16.29 -12.66
CA ILE A 167 -9.85 -16.90 -11.69
C ILE A 167 -9.03 -17.63 -10.64
N ARG A 168 -9.17 -17.21 -9.38
CA ARG A 168 -8.61 -17.88 -8.22
C ARG A 168 -9.74 -18.35 -7.33
N GLY A 169 -9.78 -19.63 -7.03
CA GLY A 169 -10.78 -20.19 -6.15
C GLY A 169 -10.21 -21.32 -5.30
N GLY A 170 -10.70 -21.45 -4.08
CA GLY A 170 -10.28 -22.50 -3.16
C GLY A 170 -10.28 -22.06 -1.71
N TYR A 171 -9.54 -22.77 -0.89
CA TYR A 171 -9.49 -22.54 0.54
C TYR A 171 -8.29 -21.70 0.95
N VAL A 172 -8.53 -20.71 1.83
CA VAL A 172 -7.52 -19.94 2.53
C VAL A 172 -7.33 -20.51 3.92
N ASN A 173 -6.09 -20.83 4.26
CA ASN A 173 -5.72 -21.25 5.61
C ASN A 173 -5.32 -20.04 6.46
N GLY A 174 -5.70 -20.04 7.73
CA GLY A 174 -5.29 -19.00 8.67
C GLY A 174 -5.45 -19.43 10.13
N ASN A 175 -4.72 -18.74 11.00
CA ASN A 175 -4.88 -18.87 12.44
C ASN A 175 -5.76 -17.75 12.96
N ILE A 176 -6.71 -18.11 13.80
CA ILE A 176 -7.60 -17.19 14.51
C ILE A 176 -7.60 -17.56 16.00
N LEU A 177 -7.93 -16.59 16.83
CA LEU A 177 -8.17 -16.79 18.26
C LEU A 177 -9.66 -16.91 18.51
N VAL A 178 -10.07 -18.03 19.10
CA VAL A 178 -11.48 -18.37 19.35
C VAL A 178 -11.73 -18.65 20.84
N PRO A 179 -12.95 -18.49 21.34
CA PRO A 179 -13.29 -18.84 22.72
C PRO A 179 -13.03 -20.31 23.03
N LEU A 180 -12.41 -20.61 24.18
CA LEU A 180 -12.30 -21.95 24.72
C LEU A 180 -13.68 -22.50 25.07
N ALA A 181 -13.82 -23.84 25.22
CA ALA A 181 -15.08 -24.45 25.62
C ALA A 181 -15.62 -23.87 26.95
N SER A 182 -14.74 -23.60 27.90
CA SER A 182 -15.09 -22.99 29.23
C SER A 182 -15.50 -21.52 29.13
N GLU A 183 -15.20 -20.86 28.02
CA GLU A 183 -15.50 -19.43 27.74
C GLU A 183 -16.79 -19.24 26.94
N ARG A 184 -17.41 -20.32 26.43
CA ARG A 184 -18.60 -20.29 25.58
C ARG A 184 -19.93 -20.20 26.35
N SER A 185 -19.87 -19.71 27.59
CA SER A 185 -21.08 -19.49 28.41
C SER A 185 -21.16 -18.03 28.88
N CYS A 186 -22.36 -17.49 28.92
CA CYS A 186 -22.63 -16.20 29.53
C CYS A 186 -22.39 -16.25 31.04
N LEU A 187 -21.96 -15.17 31.63
CA LEU A 187 -21.77 -14.99 33.07
C LEU A 187 -22.73 -13.95 33.67
N SER A 188 -23.51 -13.26 32.85
CA SER A 188 -24.46 -12.25 33.30
C SER A 188 -25.63 -12.90 34.04
N PRO A 189 -26.14 -12.29 35.16
CA PRO A 189 -27.39 -12.73 35.76
C PRO A 189 -28.62 -12.34 34.92
N ASP A 190 -28.52 -11.44 33.96
CA ASP A 190 -29.61 -10.98 33.10
C ASP A 190 -29.79 -11.91 31.88
N PRO A 191 -30.95 -12.61 31.74
CA PRO A 191 -31.22 -13.48 30.62
C PRO A 191 -31.19 -12.77 29.25
N ALA A 192 -31.58 -11.49 29.18
CA ALA A 192 -31.56 -10.74 27.94
C ALA A 192 -30.11 -10.45 27.45
N ILE A 193 -29.22 -10.13 28.36
CA ILE A 193 -27.76 -10.01 28.07
C ILE A 193 -27.22 -11.37 27.64
N CYS A 194 -27.60 -12.44 28.34
CA CYS A 194 -27.15 -13.79 27.98
C CYS A 194 -27.62 -14.23 26.59
N ALA A 195 -28.81 -13.87 26.16
CA ALA A 195 -29.28 -14.13 24.81
C ALA A 195 -28.39 -13.47 23.73
N VAL A 196 -27.94 -12.23 23.99
CA VAL A 196 -27.04 -11.50 23.09
C VAL A 196 -25.63 -12.12 23.06
N ILE A 197 -25.06 -12.34 24.25
CA ILE A 197 -23.71 -12.92 24.36
C ILE A 197 -23.64 -14.31 23.74
N SER A 198 -24.67 -15.14 23.92
CA SER A 198 -24.73 -16.46 23.30
C SER A 198 -24.78 -16.39 21.76
N ARG A 199 -25.48 -15.40 21.19
CA ARG A 199 -25.45 -15.17 19.73
C ARG A 199 -24.07 -14.75 19.24
N PHE A 200 -23.36 -13.89 19.97
CA PHE A 200 -21.99 -13.52 19.63
C PHE A 200 -21.07 -14.73 19.72
N LEU A 201 -21.15 -15.51 20.81
CA LEU A 201 -20.32 -16.71 20.98
C LEU A 201 -20.55 -17.76 19.87
N ALA A 202 -21.78 -17.88 19.36
CA ALA A 202 -22.12 -18.78 18.26
C ALA A 202 -21.52 -18.38 16.91
N ALA A 203 -21.08 -17.14 16.76
CA ALA A 203 -20.47 -16.64 15.52
C ALA A 203 -19.00 -17.07 15.34
N TRP A 204 -18.30 -17.47 16.40
CA TRP A 204 -17.00 -18.09 16.27
C TRP A 204 -17.12 -19.58 15.93
N PRO A 205 -16.19 -20.14 15.12
CA PRO A 205 -16.18 -21.57 14.84
C PRO A 205 -16.26 -22.42 16.11
N ASN A 206 -17.04 -23.50 16.07
CA ASN A 206 -17.16 -24.43 17.19
C ASN A 206 -16.01 -25.45 17.27
N GLN A 207 -15.08 -25.40 16.32
CA GLN A 207 -13.89 -26.24 16.31
C GLN A 207 -13.04 -25.99 17.55
N VAL A 208 -12.47 -27.05 18.10
CA VAL A 208 -11.54 -26.96 19.22
C VAL A 208 -10.23 -26.36 18.73
N PRO A 209 -9.63 -25.42 19.49
CA PRO A 209 -8.30 -24.91 19.21
C PRO A 209 -7.29 -26.05 18.99
N ASN A 210 -6.51 -25.98 17.95
CA ASN A 210 -5.60 -27.04 17.51
C ASN A 210 -4.12 -26.59 17.43
N ARG A 211 -3.83 -25.39 17.92
CA ARG A 211 -2.48 -24.80 17.98
C ARG A 211 -2.15 -24.25 19.37
N PRO A 212 -2.26 -25.10 20.44
CA PRO A 212 -1.94 -24.66 21.81
C PRO A 212 -0.46 -24.30 22.00
N ASP A 213 0.41 -24.72 21.07
CA ASP A 213 1.82 -24.29 20.99
C ASP A 213 1.97 -22.80 20.74
N ILE A 214 1.06 -22.20 19.97
CA ILE A 214 1.02 -20.75 19.74
C ILE A 214 0.33 -20.05 20.91
N GLU A 215 -0.95 -20.41 21.15
CA GLU A 215 -1.79 -19.87 22.20
C GLU A 215 -2.96 -20.85 22.44
N ALA A 216 -3.45 -20.95 23.69
CA ALA A 216 -4.49 -21.91 24.05
C ALA A 216 -5.77 -21.77 23.20
N ARG A 217 -6.07 -20.57 22.71
CA ARG A 217 -7.24 -20.25 21.86
C ARG A 217 -6.95 -20.30 20.37
N ALA A 218 -5.71 -20.63 19.97
CA ALA A 218 -5.34 -20.60 18.56
C ALA A 218 -5.96 -21.77 17.80
N LEU A 219 -6.77 -21.45 16.80
CA LEU A 219 -7.41 -22.38 15.87
C LEU A 219 -6.85 -22.13 14.46
N ASN A 220 -6.16 -23.14 13.90
CA ASN A 220 -5.85 -23.17 12.48
C ASN A 220 -7.03 -23.76 11.72
N THR A 221 -7.63 -22.99 10.83
CA THR A 221 -8.81 -23.41 10.06
C THR A 221 -8.75 -22.90 8.64
N ASN A 222 -9.74 -23.25 7.83
CA ASN A 222 -9.80 -22.92 6.42
C ASN A 222 -11.19 -22.37 6.08
N ALA A 223 -11.22 -21.40 5.17
CA ALA A 223 -12.44 -20.85 4.60
C ALA A 223 -12.34 -20.70 3.08
N PRO A 224 -13.43 -20.91 2.33
CA PRO A 224 -13.43 -20.73 0.89
C PRO A 224 -13.26 -19.26 0.52
N GLN A 225 -12.60 -19.01 -0.61
CA GLN A 225 -12.48 -17.69 -1.24
C GLN A 225 -12.54 -17.84 -2.75
N ARG A 226 -13.12 -16.83 -3.42
CA ARG A 226 -13.05 -16.69 -4.87
C ARG A 226 -12.62 -15.27 -5.23
N LEU A 227 -11.77 -15.17 -6.25
CA LEU A 227 -11.31 -13.90 -6.81
C LEU A 227 -11.30 -14.03 -8.32
N ASP A 228 -12.07 -13.19 -9.00
CA ASP A 228 -12.17 -13.12 -10.44
C ASP A 228 -11.68 -11.73 -10.91
N THR A 229 -10.73 -11.72 -11.86
CA THR A 229 -10.20 -10.47 -12.42
C THR A 229 -10.19 -10.55 -13.93
N THR A 230 -10.96 -9.68 -14.57
CA THR A 230 -10.97 -9.55 -16.03
C THR A 230 -10.37 -8.21 -16.44
N SER A 231 -9.52 -8.21 -17.44
CA SER A 231 -8.91 -6.99 -17.97
C SER A 231 -8.89 -6.97 -19.51
N ALA A 232 -9.00 -5.75 -20.06
CA ALA A 232 -8.85 -5.51 -21.49
C ALA A 232 -8.19 -4.15 -21.75
N SER A 233 -7.30 -4.10 -22.77
CA SER A 233 -6.57 -2.87 -23.10
C SER A 233 -6.40 -2.73 -24.62
N PRO A 234 -7.42 -2.27 -25.37
CA PRO A 234 -7.29 -1.90 -26.76
C PRO A 234 -6.48 -0.60 -26.89
N ARG A 235 -5.65 -0.55 -27.93
CA ARG A 235 -4.87 0.61 -28.33
C ARG A 235 -4.92 0.77 -29.84
N LEU A 236 -5.30 1.95 -30.30
CA LEU A 236 -5.27 2.35 -31.70
C LEU A 236 -4.17 3.40 -31.89
N GLU A 237 -3.34 3.22 -32.91
CA GLU A 237 -2.31 4.17 -33.29
C GLU A 237 -2.47 4.53 -34.76
N HIS A 238 -2.47 5.82 -35.09
CA HIS A 238 -2.55 6.34 -36.44
C HIS A 238 -1.41 7.32 -36.70
N ILE A 239 -0.67 7.14 -37.79
CA ILE A 239 0.47 7.99 -38.15
C ILE A 239 0.13 8.66 -39.49
N ARG A 240 0.16 10.00 -39.54
CA ARG A 240 -0.07 10.80 -40.73
C ARG A 240 1.00 11.89 -40.85
N GLY A 241 1.96 11.67 -41.74
CA GLY A 241 3.09 12.58 -41.93
C GLY A 241 3.86 12.81 -40.62
N LYS A 242 3.90 14.03 -40.14
CA LYS A 242 4.57 14.44 -38.89
C LYS A 242 3.70 14.29 -37.63
N HIS A 243 2.50 13.77 -37.78
CA HIS A 243 1.53 13.60 -36.70
C HIS A 243 1.37 12.13 -36.36
N ARG A 244 1.31 11.84 -35.06
CA ARG A 244 1.02 10.53 -34.50
C ARG A 244 -0.12 10.65 -33.52
N PHE A 245 -1.08 9.77 -33.66
CA PHE A 245 -2.31 9.74 -32.88
C PHE A 245 -2.41 8.39 -32.17
N THR A 246 -2.56 8.38 -30.85
CA THR A 246 -2.71 7.16 -30.07
C THR A 246 -3.93 7.27 -29.16
N ALA A 247 -4.86 6.34 -29.30
CA ALA A 247 -5.97 6.15 -28.37
C ALA A 247 -5.76 4.83 -27.62
N ARG A 248 -5.86 4.85 -26.32
CA ARG A 248 -5.81 3.67 -25.45
C ARG A 248 -6.98 3.70 -24.48
N GLN A 249 -7.64 2.56 -24.31
CA GLN A 249 -8.56 2.28 -23.24
C GLN A 249 -8.03 1.09 -22.45
N SER A 250 -7.95 1.17 -21.14
CA SER A 250 -7.75 0.01 -20.28
C SER A 250 -8.96 -0.13 -19.36
N TRP A 251 -9.41 -1.34 -19.20
CA TRP A 251 -10.48 -1.71 -18.30
C TRP A 251 -10.07 -2.90 -17.46
N THR A 252 -10.34 -2.85 -16.16
CA THR A 252 -10.14 -3.96 -15.24
C THR A 252 -11.35 -4.05 -14.32
N SER A 253 -11.87 -5.23 -14.13
CA SER A 253 -12.90 -5.55 -13.16
C SER A 253 -12.41 -6.67 -12.27
N GLN A 254 -12.56 -6.52 -10.96
CA GLN A 254 -12.21 -7.52 -9.98
C GLN A 254 -13.38 -7.71 -9.03
N GLN A 255 -13.71 -8.96 -8.77
CA GLN A 255 -14.66 -9.38 -7.76
C GLN A 255 -13.99 -10.33 -6.79
N VAL A 256 -14.20 -10.11 -5.50
CA VAL A 256 -13.68 -10.94 -4.41
C VAL A 256 -14.86 -11.37 -3.55
N ASP A 257 -15.12 -12.67 -3.54
CA ASP A 257 -15.96 -13.32 -2.53
C ASP A 257 -14.99 -13.69 -1.39
N ALA A 258 -15.06 -12.94 -0.30
CA ALA A 258 -14.02 -12.95 0.72
C ALA A 258 -14.12 -14.16 1.65
N PHE A 259 -12.98 -14.72 2.06
CA PHE A 259 -12.96 -15.82 3.02
C PHE A 259 -13.42 -15.38 4.42
N GLN A 260 -14.13 -16.27 5.12
CA GLN A 260 -14.64 -16.03 6.47
C GLN A 260 -14.08 -17.08 7.41
N LEU A 261 -12.96 -16.80 8.09
CA LEU A 261 -12.46 -17.65 9.18
C LEU A 261 -13.32 -17.47 10.44
N VAL A 262 -13.83 -16.25 10.63
CA VAL A 262 -14.89 -15.91 11.58
C VAL A 262 -16.07 -15.37 10.79
N ALA A 263 -17.28 -15.73 11.15
CA ALA A 263 -18.50 -15.36 10.41
C ALA A 263 -18.61 -13.82 10.24
N GLY A 264 -18.74 -13.38 8.98
CA GLY A 264 -18.90 -11.97 8.61
C GLY A 264 -17.69 -11.08 8.81
N GLN A 265 -16.51 -11.67 9.01
CA GLN A 265 -15.27 -10.91 9.28
C GLN A 265 -14.82 -10.04 8.10
N ASN A 266 -14.89 -10.57 6.90
CA ASN A 266 -14.41 -9.91 5.69
C ASN A 266 -15.55 -9.51 4.76
N PRO A 267 -15.55 -8.28 4.19
CA PRO A 267 -16.54 -7.87 3.21
C PRO A 267 -16.20 -8.38 1.82
N ASP A 268 -17.22 -8.67 1.04
CA ASP A 268 -17.07 -8.86 -0.39
C ASP A 268 -16.70 -7.55 -1.07
N THR A 269 -15.86 -7.65 -2.10
CA THR A 269 -15.30 -6.46 -2.75
C THR A 269 -15.49 -6.52 -4.26
N THR A 270 -16.07 -5.47 -4.83
CA THR A 270 -16.09 -5.25 -6.28
C THR A 270 -15.31 -3.99 -6.61
N THR A 271 -14.30 -4.13 -7.48
CA THR A 271 -13.48 -3.01 -7.94
C THR A 271 -13.51 -2.93 -9.46
N ARG A 272 -13.69 -1.74 -10.02
CA ARG A 272 -13.60 -1.50 -11.46
C ARG A 272 -12.72 -0.29 -11.74
N SER A 273 -11.87 -0.43 -12.75
CA SER A 273 -11.00 0.63 -13.23
C SER A 273 -11.21 0.86 -14.73
N HIS A 274 -11.27 2.11 -15.11
CA HIS A 274 -11.26 2.57 -16.50
C HIS A 274 -10.16 3.61 -16.64
N ASP A 275 -9.23 3.42 -17.57
CA ASP A 275 -8.18 4.39 -17.95
C ASP A 275 -8.27 4.62 -19.45
N ALA A 276 -8.78 5.78 -19.86
CA ALA A 276 -8.83 6.23 -21.23
C ALA A 276 -7.76 7.30 -21.44
N ARG A 277 -6.96 7.14 -22.49
CA ARG A 277 -5.92 8.09 -22.85
C ARG A 277 -5.91 8.33 -24.34
N LEU A 278 -5.92 9.58 -24.69
CA LEU A 278 -5.71 10.07 -26.02
C LEU A 278 -4.41 10.87 -26.04
N THR A 279 -3.58 10.62 -27.01
CA THR A 279 -2.27 11.27 -27.13
C THR A 279 -1.96 11.65 -28.57
N TRP A 280 -1.57 12.91 -28.93
CA TRP A 280 -1.09 13.42 -30.21
C TRP A 280 0.33 13.90 -30.10
N THR A 281 1.26 13.49 -30.95
CA THR A 281 2.55 14.13 -31.19
C THR A 281 2.58 14.80 -32.54
N TRP A 282 3.08 15.97 -32.50
CA TRP A 282 3.50 16.67 -33.71
C TRP A 282 5.02 16.85 -33.68
N THR A 283 5.70 16.30 -34.67
CA THR A 283 7.14 16.42 -34.85
C THR A 283 7.41 17.28 -36.10
N PRO A 284 7.32 18.63 -35.99
CA PRO A 284 7.49 19.52 -37.16
C PRO A 284 8.88 19.41 -37.77
N SER A 285 9.90 19.10 -36.95
CA SER A 285 11.28 18.92 -37.39
C SER A 285 12.00 17.91 -36.47
N ALA A 286 13.20 17.47 -36.88
CA ALA A 286 14.07 16.65 -36.03
C ALA A 286 14.51 17.35 -34.70
N ARG A 287 14.28 18.67 -34.60
CA ARG A 287 14.65 19.47 -33.43
C ARG A 287 13.47 19.85 -32.55
N ALA A 288 12.23 19.65 -33.01
CA ALA A 288 11.04 20.10 -32.27
C ALA A 288 10.01 19.00 -32.16
N ASN A 289 9.42 18.95 -31.00
CA ASN A 289 8.36 18.03 -30.66
C ASN A 289 7.31 18.71 -29.81
N LEU A 290 6.05 18.46 -30.07
CA LEU A 290 4.92 18.89 -29.27
C LEU A 290 4.06 17.65 -28.94
N ASP A 291 3.81 17.44 -27.66
CA ASP A 291 2.95 16.40 -27.14
C ASP A 291 1.78 17.01 -26.36
N PHE A 292 0.57 16.64 -26.71
CA PHE A 292 -0.61 16.92 -25.89
C PHE A 292 -1.23 15.61 -25.44
N THR A 293 -1.57 15.39 -24.24
CA THR A 293 -2.20 14.19 -23.67
C THR A 293 -3.50 14.58 -22.97
N SER A 294 -4.58 13.87 -23.28
CA SER A 294 -5.81 13.89 -22.50
C SER A 294 -6.06 12.52 -21.90
N SER A 295 -6.34 12.45 -20.62
CA SER A 295 -6.64 11.18 -19.98
C SER A 295 -7.79 11.30 -18.97
N PHE A 296 -8.52 10.21 -18.85
CA PHE A 296 -9.60 10.02 -17.88
C PHE A 296 -9.39 8.68 -17.17
N VAL A 297 -9.33 8.74 -15.85
CA VAL A 297 -9.27 7.54 -15.00
C VAL A 297 -10.48 7.55 -14.10
N ARG A 298 -11.21 6.42 -14.07
CA ARG A 298 -12.30 6.17 -13.13
C ARG A 298 -12.04 4.87 -12.38
N ASN A 299 -12.01 4.96 -11.08
CA ASN A 299 -11.90 3.83 -10.17
C ASN A 299 -13.13 3.78 -9.28
N THR A 300 -13.78 2.63 -9.23
CA THR A 300 -14.89 2.37 -8.32
C THR A 300 -14.55 1.21 -7.41
N THR A 301 -14.90 1.30 -6.15
CA THR A 301 -14.73 0.24 -5.17
C THR A 301 -15.97 0.17 -4.30
N LEU A 302 -16.58 -1.00 -4.27
CA LEU A 302 -17.73 -1.29 -3.42
C LEU A 302 -17.35 -2.45 -2.50
N LEU A 303 -17.40 -2.21 -1.19
CA LEU A 303 -17.28 -3.23 -0.15
C LEU A 303 -18.64 -3.39 0.52
N VAL A 304 -19.16 -4.60 0.50
CA VAL A 304 -20.43 -4.94 1.14
C VAL A 304 -20.21 -5.98 2.23
N PRO A 305 -20.94 -5.90 3.35
CA PRO A 305 -20.85 -6.92 4.37
C PRO A 305 -21.46 -8.23 3.85
N GLU A 306 -20.95 -9.36 4.31
CA GLU A 306 -21.57 -10.65 4.12
C GLU A 306 -23.05 -10.65 4.58
N PRO A 307 -23.95 -11.36 3.89
CA PRO A 307 -25.36 -11.43 4.28
C PRO A 307 -25.59 -11.93 5.72
N ASN A 308 -24.70 -12.79 6.19
CA ASN A 308 -24.75 -13.38 7.53
C ASN A 308 -23.85 -12.62 8.53
N ALA A 309 -23.38 -11.43 8.21
CA ALA A 309 -22.56 -10.65 9.11
C ALA A 309 -23.28 -10.35 10.42
N VAL A 310 -22.60 -10.58 11.53
CA VAL A 310 -23.12 -10.35 12.88
C VAL A 310 -23.07 -8.86 13.20
N GLY A 311 -24.22 -8.22 13.37
CA GLY A 311 -24.45 -6.86 13.94
C GLY A 311 -23.38 -5.80 13.69
N PRO A 312 -23.07 -4.97 14.68
CA PRO A 312 -21.90 -4.12 14.67
C PRO A 312 -20.61 -4.95 14.80
N GLN A 313 -19.46 -4.38 14.50
CA GLN A 313 -18.18 -5.01 14.81
C GLN A 313 -18.06 -5.20 16.32
N VAL A 314 -17.63 -6.37 16.78
CA VAL A 314 -17.42 -6.66 18.19
C VAL A 314 -15.96 -7.02 18.42
N GLN A 315 -15.32 -6.33 19.35
CA GLN A 315 -13.90 -6.50 19.69
C GLN A 315 -13.77 -6.86 21.18
N ILE A 316 -13.12 -7.98 21.47
CA ILE A 316 -12.86 -8.44 22.84
C ILE A 316 -11.36 -8.27 23.13
N GLY A 317 -10.94 -7.06 23.39
CA GLY A 317 -9.53 -6.73 23.41
C GLY A 317 -8.86 -7.22 22.12
N THR A 318 -7.77 -7.98 22.29
CA THR A 318 -7.11 -8.76 21.25
C THR A 318 -7.11 -10.25 21.58
N ALA A 319 -7.94 -10.68 22.53
CA ALA A 319 -8.00 -12.07 23.00
C ALA A 319 -8.70 -13.02 22.04
N PHE A 320 -9.68 -12.51 21.28
CA PHE A 320 -10.36 -13.21 20.21
C PHE A 320 -10.27 -12.43 18.91
N ASP A 321 -10.35 -13.11 17.75
CA ASP A 321 -10.54 -12.42 16.49
C ASP A 321 -11.89 -11.72 16.47
N LYS A 322 -11.92 -10.53 15.83
CA LYS A 322 -13.10 -9.65 15.81
C LYS A 322 -14.28 -10.29 15.12
N LEU A 323 -15.47 -10.08 15.64
CA LEU A 323 -16.72 -10.42 14.98
C LEU A 323 -17.22 -9.29 14.06
N GLY A 324 -17.80 -9.70 12.94
CA GLY A 324 -18.38 -8.79 11.96
C GLY A 324 -17.32 -8.06 11.13
N PRO A 325 -17.74 -7.49 9.99
CA PRO A 325 -16.86 -6.70 9.15
C PRO A 325 -16.43 -5.41 9.84
N GLY A 326 -15.39 -4.76 9.30
CA GLY A 326 -14.94 -3.48 9.80
C GLY A 326 -16.08 -2.47 9.97
N SER A 327 -16.05 -1.69 11.03
CA SER A 327 -17.15 -0.77 11.40
C SER A 327 -17.48 0.29 10.33
N SER A 328 -16.57 0.53 9.38
CA SER A 328 -16.75 1.43 8.23
C SER A 328 -17.48 0.79 7.03
N ILE A 329 -17.75 -0.50 7.05
CA ILE A 329 -18.44 -1.21 5.95
C ILE A 329 -19.98 -1.00 6.08
N PRO A 330 -20.73 -0.74 4.99
CA PRO A 330 -20.31 -0.73 3.57
C PRO A 330 -19.50 0.50 3.19
N ILE A 331 -18.66 0.36 2.15
CA ILE A 331 -17.94 1.47 1.53
C ILE A 331 -18.27 1.50 0.05
N ASP A 332 -18.70 2.65 -0.45
CA ASP A 332 -18.83 2.93 -1.87
C ASP A 332 -17.95 4.11 -2.24
N ARG A 333 -17.00 3.89 -3.13
CA ARG A 333 -16.06 4.91 -3.60
C ARG A 333 -16.06 5.02 -5.09
N VAL A 334 -16.08 6.25 -5.57
CA VAL A 334 -15.88 6.59 -6.97
C VAL A 334 -14.85 7.71 -7.07
N PHE A 335 -13.71 7.39 -7.65
CA PHE A 335 -12.64 8.35 -7.91
C PHE A 335 -12.50 8.59 -9.40
N ASN A 336 -12.61 9.86 -9.85
CA ASN A 336 -12.37 10.25 -11.23
C ASN A 336 -11.20 11.23 -11.29
N ARG A 337 -10.33 11.05 -12.28
CA ARG A 337 -9.25 11.97 -12.59
C ARG A 337 -9.27 12.33 -14.07
N PHE A 338 -9.46 13.58 -14.36
CA PHE A 338 -9.34 14.17 -15.70
C PHE A 338 -8.01 14.91 -15.76
N ARG A 339 -7.17 14.60 -16.74
CA ARG A 339 -5.86 15.24 -16.89
C ARG A 339 -5.67 15.69 -18.33
N GLN A 340 -5.23 16.94 -18.49
CA GLN A 340 -4.80 17.56 -19.73
C GLN A 340 -3.33 17.95 -19.57
N ALA A 341 -2.47 17.58 -20.48
CA ALA A 341 -1.06 17.92 -20.43
C ALA A 341 -0.54 18.31 -21.81
N LEU A 342 0.13 19.44 -21.89
CA LEU A 342 0.84 19.90 -23.04
C LEU A 342 2.34 19.97 -22.73
N ARG A 343 3.16 19.39 -23.59
CA ARG A 343 4.62 19.44 -23.50
C ARG A 343 5.19 19.86 -24.83
N VAL A 344 6.11 20.80 -24.79
CA VAL A 344 6.91 21.23 -25.96
C VAL A 344 8.37 20.93 -25.65
N GLN A 345 9.06 20.36 -26.61
CA GLN A 345 10.50 20.13 -26.55
C GLN A 345 11.15 20.75 -27.80
N HIS A 346 12.20 21.48 -27.56
CA HIS A 346 12.96 22.10 -28.66
C HIS A 346 14.45 21.95 -28.43
N ARG A 347 15.15 21.42 -29.44
CA ARG A 347 16.61 21.29 -29.44
C ARG A 347 17.24 22.44 -30.22
N LEU A 348 18.05 23.23 -29.55
CA LEU A 348 18.82 24.33 -30.13
C LEU A 348 20.30 24.09 -29.79
N ASP A 349 21.08 23.68 -30.80
CA ASP A 349 22.51 23.37 -30.70
C ASP A 349 22.82 22.42 -29.52
N ARG A 350 23.38 22.96 -28.43
CA ARG A 350 23.78 22.22 -27.22
C ARG A 350 22.70 22.19 -26.16
N HIS A 351 21.58 22.89 -26.34
CA HIS A 351 20.47 22.98 -25.43
C HIS A 351 19.29 22.12 -25.87
N THR A 352 18.60 21.53 -24.93
CA THR A 352 17.32 20.87 -25.15
C THR A 352 16.33 21.43 -24.14
N PHE A 353 15.56 22.41 -24.59
CA PHE A 353 14.50 23.01 -23.78
C PHE A 353 13.26 22.12 -23.77
N SER A 354 12.66 21.97 -22.61
CA SER A 354 11.36 21.35 -22.41
C SER A 354 10.49 22.27 -21.55
N ALA A 355 9.27 22.55 -22.01
CA ALA A 355 8.30 23.32 -21.25
C ALA A 355 6.93 22.62 -21.33
N GLY A 356 6.12 22.81 -20.33
CA GLY A 356 4.79 22.21 -20.36
C GLY A 356 3.83 22.80 -19.34
N PHE A 357 2.56 22.53 -19.61
CA PHE A 357 1.43 22.84 -18.74
C PHE A 357 0.65 21.55 -18.49
N GLU A 358 0.20 21.36 -17.28
CA GLU A 358 -0.66 20.26 -16.90
C GLU A 358 -1.82 20.79 -16.04
N PHE A 359 -3.02 20.30 -16.32
CA PHE A 359 -4.21 20.54 -15.52
C PHE A 359 -4.87 19.21 -15.18
N THR A 360 -5.01 18.96 -13.88
CA THR A 360 -5.70 17.78 -13.38
C THR A 360 -6.94 18.21 -12.59
N ARG A 361 -8.09 17.60 -12.87
CA ARG A 361 -9.28 17.72 -12.04
C ARG A 361 -9.58 16.39 -11.38
N LEU A 362 -9.57 16.39 -10.05
CA LEU A 362 -9.93 15.25 -9.21
C LEU A 362 -11.39 15.35 -8.79
N GLN A 363 -12.08 14.21 -8.78
CA GLN A 363 -13.40 14.06 -8.21
C GLN A 363 -13.39 12.82 -7.33
N TYR A 364 -13.76 12.99 -6.08
CA TYR A 364 -13.87 11.93 -5.10
C TYR A 364 -15.30 11.92 -4.59
N ASN A 365 -16.06 10.88 -4.94
CA ASN A 365 -17.44 10.70 -4.53
C ASN A 365 -17.55 9.43 -3.70
N GLY A 366 -18.49 9.39 -2.80
CA GLY A 366 -18.82 8.14 -2.15
C GLY A 366 -19.33 8.25 -0.73
N ALA A 367 -19.69 7.07 -0.24
CA ALA A 367 -20.13 6.82 1.10
C ALA A 367 -19.02 6.02 1.81
N GLU A 368 -18.24 6.68 2.64
CA GLU A 368 -17.23 6.05 3.46
C GLU A 368 -17.16 6.74 4.80
N VAL A 369 -17.48 6.00 5.87
CA VAL A 369 -17.57 6.55 7.20
C VAL A 369 -17.04 5.59 8.23
N SER A 370 -16.18 6.07 9.10
CA SER A 370 -15.76 5.34 10.29
C SER A 370 -16.95 5.09 11.20
N SER A 371 -17.03 3.88 11.73
CA SER A 371 -18.06 3.45 12.69
C SER A 371 -19.52 3.47 12.17
N ASN A 372 -19.71 3.38 10.85
CA ASN A 372 -21.05 3.37 10.26
C ASN A 372 -21.95 2.23 10.79
N ARG A 373 -21.38 1.02 10.95
CA ARG A 373 -22.10 -0.13 11.54
C ARG A 373 -22.08 -0.17 13.05
N GLY A 374 -21.31 0.69 13.68
CA GLY A 374 -21.00 0.60 15.10
C GLY A 374 -19.83 -0.34 15.39
N ASN A 375 -19.18 -0.12 16.55
CA ASN A 375 -18.09 -0.94 17.04
C ASN A 375 -18.18 -1.04 18.57
N ILE A 376 -18.41 -2.24 19.06
CA ILE A 376 -18.52 -2.54 20.50
C ILE A 376 -17.16 -3.04 20.98
N TYR A 377 -16.61 -2.40 22.01
CA TYR A 377 -15.35 -2.75 22.62
C TYR A 377 -15.54 -3.33 24.01
N PHE A 378 -15.04 -4.55 24.21
CA PHE A 378 -14.81 -5.15 25.52
C PHE A 378 -13.30 -5.17 25.75
N ARG A 379 -12.84 -4.54 26.82
CA ARG A 379 -11.41 -4.39 27.13
C ARG A 379 -11.13 -4.81 28.56
N ASN A 380 -9.86 -5.01 28.89
CA ASN A 380 -9.42 -5.11 30.27
C ASN A 380 -9.77 -3.80 30.97
N ASP A 381 -10.75 -3.84 31.86
CA ASP A 381 -11.30 -2.69 32.58
C ASP A 381 -12.18 -3.15 33.77
N PHE A 382 -12.60 -2.26 34.61
CA PHE A 382 -13.49 -2.53 35.77
C PHE A 382 -12.95 -3.61 36.73
N GLY A 383 -11.61 -3.75 36.82
CA GLY A 383 -10.92 -4.79 37.56
C GLY A 383 -11.02 -6.20 37.01
N ARG A 384 -11.37 -6.37 35.71
CA ARG A 384 -11.53 -7.65 35.01
C ARG A 384 -10.86 -7.62 33.65
N ASP A 385 -10.59 -8.84 33.13
CA ASP A 385 -10.12 -8.98 31.76
C ASP A 385 -11.25 -8.80 30.73
N ALA A 386 -10.88 -8.62 29.47
CA ALA A 386 -11.79 -8.36 28.35
C ALA A 386 -12.79 -9.52 28.12
N ILE A 387 -12.36 -10.77 28.33
CA ILE A 387 -13.19 -11.96 28.13
C ILE A 387 -14.28 -12.04 29.20
N THR A 388 -13.93 -11.79 30.45
CA THR A 388 -14.89 -11.72 31.56
C THR A 388 -15.89 -10.61 31.37
N ASN A 389 -15.44 -9.40 31.00
CA ASN A 389 -16.30 -8.26 30.69
C ASN A 389 -17.26 -8.59 29.52
N PHE A 390 -16.78 -9.24 28.47
CA PHE A 390 -17.61 -9.70 27.35
C PHE A 390 -18.68 -10.70 27.81
N ARG A 391 -18.31 -11.72 28.55
CA ARG A 391 -19.24 -12.75 29.06
C ARG A 391 -20.28 -12.21 30.03
N LEU A 392 -19.97 -11.11 30.73
CA LEU A 392 -20.90 -10.36 31.59
C LEU A 392 -21.74 -9.32 30.82
N GLY A 393 -21.41 -9.04 29.55
CA GLY A 393 -22.06 -7.98 28.77
C GLY A 393 -21.66 -6.57 29.20
N ILE A 394 -20.53 -6.41 29.87
CA ILE A 394 -20.03 -5.09 30.34
C ILE A 394 -19.18 -4.44 29.28
N VAL A 395 -19.77 -3.49 28.58
CA VAL A 395 -19.12 -2.77 27.47
C VAL A 395 -18.19 -1.70 27.99
N ASN A 396 -16.95 -1.65 27.49
CA ASN A 396 -16.02 -0.58 27.79
C ASN A 396 -16.33 0.69 26.97
N ARG A 397 -16.56 0.53 25.66
CA ARG A 397 -16.81 1.63 24.75
C ARG A 397 -17.64 1.20 23.55
N TYR A 398 -18.44 2.11 23.03
CA TYR A 398 -19.18 1.94 21.78
C TYR A 398 -18.97 3.14 20.86
N SER A 399 -18.53 2.86 19.63
CA SER A 399 -18.37 3.88 18.58
C SER A 399 -19.44 3.68 17.52
N PHE A 400 -20.09 4.74 17.07
CA PHE A 400 -21.05 4.68 15.95
C PHE A 400 -21.13 6.01 15.20
N GLY A 401 -21.74 5.99 14.02
CA GLY A 401 -21.93 7.17 13.17
C GLY A 401 -23.37 7.55 13.00
N LEU A 402 -23.66 8.84 12.99
CA LEU A 402 -24.96 9.45 12.78
C LEU A 402 -24.93 10.43 11.63
N GLY A 403 -25.93 10.39 10.75
CA GLY A 403 -26.14 11.37 9.69
C GLY A 403 -25.84 10.86 8.29
N GLY A 404 -25.90 11.77 7.32
CA GLY A 404 -25.64 11.48 5.92
C GLY A 404 -24.16 11.25 5.62
N ILE A 405 -23.84 10.14 4.94
CA ILE A 405 -22.46 9.69 4.73
C ILE A 405 -21.91 9.99 3.33
N THR A 406 -22.75 10.29 2.37
CA THR A 406 -22.35 10.53 0.98
C THR A 406 -21.81 11.94 0.80
N ARG A 407 -20.65 12.06 0.17
CA ARG A 407 -19.98 13.34 -0.16
C ARG A 407 -19.43 13.34 -1.57
N GLY A 408 -19.28 14.54 -2.13
CA GLY A 408 -18.65 14.76 -3.42
C GLY A 408 -17.58 15.85 -3.36
N PHE A 409 -16.30 15.43 -3.31
CA PHE A 409 -15.19 16.38 -3.28
C PHE A 409 -14.59 16.63 -4.67
N ARG A 410 -14.13 17.86 -4.89
CA ARG A 410 -13.49 18.33 -6.13
C ARG A 410 -12.22 19.07 -5.81
N ARG A 411 -11.18 18.86 -6.64
CA ARG A 411 -9.94 19.64 -6.58
C ARG A 411 -9.38 19.82 -7.99
N ASN A 412 -8.91 21.03 -8.28
CA ASN A 412 -8.18 21.36 -9.51
C ASN A 412 -6.70 21.48 -9.19
N GLU A 413 -5.84 20.95 -10.05
CA GLU A 413 -4.39 20.90 -9.87
C GLU A 413 -3.72 21.40 -11.15
N PRO A 414 -3.57 22.72 -11.34
CA PRO A 414 -2.75 23.26 -12.42
C PRO A 414 -1.27 23.12 -12.10
N SER A 415 -0.43 22.94 -13.10
CA SER A 415 1.01 23.05 -12.95
C SER A 415 1.70 23.45 -14.25
N VAL A 416 2.84 24.11 -14.13
CA VAL A 416 3.70 24.50 -15.26
C VAL A 416 5.13 24.11 -14.95
N PHE A 417 5.90 23.80 -15.98
CA PHE A 417 7.32 23.54 -15.82
C PHE A 417 8.14 24.05 -17.00
N PHE A 418 9.40 24.32 -16.71
CA PHE A 418 10.45 24.59 -17.68
C PHE A 418 11.72 23.83 -17.29
N GLN A 419 12.42 23.28 -18.28
CA GLN A 419 13.69 22.59 -18.09
C GLN A 419 14.61 22.80 -19.28
N ASP A 420 15.90 22.97 -19.01
CA ASP A 420 16.97 22.92 -20.00
C ASP A 420 17.93 21.76 -19.69
N ASN A 421 18.25 20.98 -20.72
CA ASN A 421 19.33 20.01 -20.71
C ASN A 421 20.43 20.55 -21.63
N TRP A 422 21.52 21.03 -21.01
CA TRP A 422 22.60 21.70 -21.67
C TRP A 422 23.83 20.80 -21.78
N ARG A 423 24.20 20.46 -23.01
CA ARG A 423 25.46 19.76 -23.29
C ARG A 423 26.61 20.75 -23.29
N LEU A 424 27.14 21.08 -22.09
CA LEU A 424 28.20 22.03 -21.89
C LEU A 424 29.49 21.58 -22.61
N HIS A 425 29.81 20.28 -22.52
CA HIS A 425 30.95 19.64 -23.16
C HIS A 425 30.54 18.24 -23.67
N PRO A 426 31.21 17.63 -24.70
CA PRO A 426 30.90 16.28 -25.13
C PRO A 426 30.93 15.22 -24.04
N ALA A 427 31.66 15.46 -22.95
CA ALA A 427 31.74 14.58 -21.78
C ALA A 427 30.93 15.07 -20.56
N PHE A 428 30.26 16.25 -20.66
CA PHE A 428 29.59 16.85 -19.51
C PHE A 428 28.24 17.47 -19.89
N ASP A 429 27.18 16.90 -19.36
CA ASP A 429 25.80 17.36 -19.51
C ASP A 429 25.30 17.96 -18.18
N LEU A 430 24.63 19.10 -18.26
CA LEU A 430 23.90 19.76 -17.17
C LEU A 430 22.40 19.68 -17.42
N ALA A 431 21.61 19.57 -16.37
CA ALA A 431 20.17 19.70 -16.42
C ALA A 431 19.71 20.63 -15.29
N PHE A 432 18.86 21.57 -15.59
CA PHE A 432 18.20 22.42 -14.60
C PHE A 432 16.78 22.74 -15.03
N GLY A 433 15.89 22.84 -14.05
CA GLY A 433 14.50 23.14 -14.33
C GLY A 433 13.77 23.65 -13.10
N LEU A 434 12.57 24.15 -13.36
CA LEU A 434 11.67 24.64 -12.34
C LEU A 434 10.25 24.18 -12.66
N ARG A 435 9.54 23.68 -11.65
CA ARG A 435 8.11 23.39 -11.72
C ARG A 435 7.37 24.23 -10.68
N TYR A 436 6.25 24.80 -11.08
CA TYR A 436 5.30 25.44 -10.19
C TYR A 436 4.04 24.59 -10.14
N GLN A 437 3.58 24.22 -8.93
CA GLN A 437 2.49 23.30 -8.71
C GLN A 437 1.67 23.72 -7.48
N PRO A 438 0.77 24.71 -7.60
CA PRO A 438 -0.09 25.13 -6.51
C PRO A 438 -1.04 24.00 -6.10
N GLN A 439 -1.21 23.82 -4.81
CA GLN A 439 -2.15 22.88 -4.21
C GLN A 439 -3.47 23.62 -3.94
N MET A 440 -4.42 23.51 -4.85
CA MET A 440 -5.73 24.17 -4.69
C MET A 440 -6.53 23.53 -3.55
N SER A 441 -7.38 24.32 -2.90
CA SER A 441 -8.27 23.82 -1.88
C SER A 441 -9.25 22.77 -2.41
N LEU A 442 -9.72 21.91 -1.50
CA LEU A 442 -10.79 20.98 -1.77
C LEU A 442 -12.12 21.72 -1.74
N ASN A 443 -13.09 21.30 -2.56
CA ASN A 443 -14.47 21.80 -2.55
C ASN A 443 -15.44 20.63 -2.43
N GLU A 444 -16.43 20.73 -1.54
CA GLU A 444 -17.53 19.78 -1.44
C GLU A 444 -18.74 20.32 -2.19
N VAL A 445 -19.30 19.52 -3.14
CA VAL A 445 -20.27 20.01 -4.14
C VAL A 445 -21.65 20.38 -3.59
N ASN A 446 -22.04 19.80 -2.45
CA ASN A 446 -23.35 20.02 -1.83
C ASN A 446 -23.25 20.87 -0.55
N SER A 447 -22.06 21.39 -0.23
CA SER A 447 -21.79 22.19 0.99
C SER A 447 -22.15 21.47 2.30
N LEU A 448 -22.10 20.14 2.30
CA LEU A 448 -22.37 19.31 3.47
C LEU A 448 -21.17 19.19 4.41
N THR A 449 -20.02 19.67 3.99
CA THR A 449 -18.77 19.63 4.74
C THR A 449 -18.03 20.94 4.55
N ASP A 450 -17.71 21.61 5.66
CA ASP A 450 -16.88 22.81 5.64
C ASP A 450 -15.41 22.45 5.39
N ILE A 451 -14.74 23.21 4.52
CA ILE A 451 -13.33 23.03 4.17
C ILE A 451 -12.56 24.25 4.68
N PRO A 452 -11.86 24.14 5.82
CA PRO A 452 -11.27 25.30 6.49
C PRO A 452 -9.97 25.82 5.87
N PHE A 453 -9.34 25.07 4.95
CA PHE A 453 -8.02 25.42 4.41
C PHE A 453 -8.12 26.07 3.01
N ALA A 454 -7.23 27.03 2.78
CA ALA A 454 -7.06 27.72 1.52
C ALA A 454 -6.05 27.02 0.58
N CYS A 455 -5.81 27.62 -0.60
CA CYS A 455 -4.74 27.20 -1.50
C CYS A 455 -3.36 27.33 -0.83
N ASP A 456 -2.52 26.30 -1.02
CA ASP A 456 -1.07 26.40 -0.83
C ASP A 456 -0.45 26.71 -2.20
N CYS A 457 -0.30 27.99 -2.49
CA CYS A 457 0.00 28.47 -3.84
C CYS A 457 1.46 28.88 -4.05
N ASN A 458 2.39 28.55 -3.14
CA ASN A 458 3.80 28.93 -3.21
C ASN A 458 4.75 27.78 -3.60
N ASN A 459 4.22 26.70 -4.13
CA ASN A 459 4.94 25.45 -4.39
C ASN A 459 5.82 25.53 -5.65
N LEU A 460 7.07 25.97 -5.47
CA LEU A 460 8.12 26.01 -6.49
C LEU A 460 9.11 24.86 -6.29
N ALA A 461 9.26 24.01 -7.29
CA ALA A 461 10.09 22.81 -7.26
C ALA A 461 11.29 22.91 -8.21
N PRO A 462 12.43 23.44 -7.76
CA PRO A 462 13.66 23.45 -8.53
C PRO A 462 14.23 22.04 -8.67
N ASN A 463 14.86 21.75 -9.80
CA ASN A 463 15.69 20.59 -10.02
C ASN A 463 17.01 20.97 -10.70
N PHE A 464 18.06 20.23 -10.37
CA PHE A 464 19.38 20.37 -10.92
C PHE A 464 20.04 19.00 -11.03
N GLY A 465 20.83 18.79 -12.08
CA GLY A 465 21.60 17.58 -12.23
C GLY A 465 22.75 17.70 -13.21
N PHE A 466 23.71 16.77 -13.10
CA PHE A 466 24.76 16.66 -14.09
C PHE A 466 25.08 15.19 -14.39
N ALA A 467 25.63 14.97 -15.58
CA ALA A 467 26.27 13.71 -15.95
C ALA A 467 27.64 13.98 -16.53
N TRP A 468 28.68 13.42 -15.91
CA TRP A 468 30.06 13.59 -16.32
C TRP A 468 30.67 12.24 -16.73
N ARG A 469 31.03 12.14 -17.98
CA ARG A 469 31.80 11.01 -18.51
C ARG A 469 33.27 11.20 -18.12
N LEU A 470 33.72 10.39 -17.18
CA LEU A 470 35.07 10.49 -16.63
C LEU A 470 36.14 10.10 -17.65
N PRO A 471 37.37 10.70 -17.56
CA PRO A 471 38.49 10.37 -18.42
C PRO A 471 38.87 8.88 -18.33
N ARG A 472 39.66 8.42 -19.32
CA ARG A 472 40.21 7.05 -19.35
C ARG A 472 39.17 5.92 -19.23
N ARG A 473 37.92 6.17 -19.62
CA ARG A 473 36.80 5.20 -19.51
C ARG A 473 36.53 4.69 -18.10
N THR A 474 36.89 5.45 -17.07
CA THR A 474 36.63 5.08 -15.67
C THR A 474 35.15 5.14 -15.28
N GLY A 475 34.28 5.54 -16.19
CA GLY A 475 32.85 5.48 -16.03
C GLY A 475 32.12 6.81 -16.20
N VAL A 476 30.93 6.86 -15.61
CA VAL A 476 30.07 8.06 -15.63
C VAL A 476 29.66 8.41 -14.22
N LEU A 477 29.92 9.63 -13.82
CA LEU A 477 29.43 10.21 -12.57
C LEU A 477 28.17 11.01 -12.88
N ARG A 478 27.09 10.76 -12.10
CA ARG A 478 25.82 11.49 -12.19
C ARG A 478 25.43 11.98 -10.82
N SER A 479 24.90 13.18 -10.76
CA SER A 479 24.28 13.70 -9.55
C SER A 479 22.98 14.40 -9.91
N SER A 480 22.02 14.33 -9.02
CA SER A 480 20.77 15.08 -9.15
C SER A 480 20.29 15.58 -7.81
N TYR A 481 19.69 16.75 -7.83
CA TYR A 481 18.93 17.34 -6.76
C TYR A 481 17.57 17.75 -7.30
N SER A 482 16.50 17.48 -6.56
CA SER A 482 15.17 17.97 -6.87
C SER A 482 14.35 18.23 -5.61
N THR A 483 13.56 19.29 -5.63
CA THR A 483 12.46 19.46 -4.70
C THR A 483 11.20 18.85 -5.33
N GLN A 484 10.50 18.04 -4.57
CA GLN A 484 9.24 17.42 -4.98
C GLN A 484 8.17 17.70 -3.93
N PHE A 485 7.04 18.22 -4.37
CA PHE A 485 5.87 18.36 -3.52
C PHE A 485 5.07 17.08 -3.49
N GLY A 486 4.59 16.70 -2.30
CA GLY A 486 3.70 15.57 -2.10
C GLY A 486 2.28 15.90 -2.58
N ASP A 487 1.49 14.87 -2.79
CA ASP A 487 0.05 15.01 -2.93
C ASP A 487 -0.61 14.71 -1.58
N ILE A 488 -1.54 15.56 -1.15
CA ILE A 488 -2.41 15.23 -0.02
C ILE A 488 -3.64 14.53 -0.61
N PRO A 489 -3.77 13.21 -0.41
CA PRO A 489 -4.88 12.47 -1.02
C PRO A 489 -6.23 13.05 -0.60
N PRO A 490 -7.20 13.18 -1.51
CA PRO A 490 -8.55 13.62 -1.15
C PRO A 490 -9.19 12.79 -0.04
N ALA A 491 -8.84 11.51 0.07
CA ALA A 491 -9.30 10.63 1.14
C ALA A 491 -8.85 11.13 2.53
N THR A 492 -7.63 11.66 2.67
CA THR A 492 -7.12 12.26 3.92
C THR A 492 -7.93 13.50 4.30
N LEU A 493 -8.09 14.40 3.33
CA LEU A 493 -8.84 15.65 3.55
C LEU A 493 -10.34 15.39 3.76
N SER A 494 -10.86 14.32 3.20
CA SER A 494 -12.27 13.97 3.32
C SER A 494 -12.69 13.48 4.72
N GLN A 495 -11.76 13.35 5.67
CA GLN A 495 -12.09 13.09 7.09
C GLN A 495 -12.97 14.20 7.69
N LEU A 496 -12.90 15.42 7.14
CA LEU A 496 -13.81 16.50 7.48
C LEU A 496 -15.30 16.15 7.29
N ARG A 497 -15.64 15.17 6.43
CA ARG A 497 -17.02 14.68 6.27
C ARG A 497 -17.60 14.04 7.54
N TRP A 498 -16.75 13.71 8.51
CA TRP A 498 -17.16 13.13 9.78
C TRP A 498 -17.50 14.18 10.84
N ASN A 499 -17.43 15.45 10.48
CA ASN A 499 -17.77 16.57 11.37
C ASN A 499 -19.26 16.90 11.34
N PRO A 500 -19.83 17.37 12.46
CA PRO A 500 -21.13 18.00 12.50
C PRO A 500 -21.23 19.17 11.49
N PRO A 501 -22.44 19.54 11.05
CA PRO A 501 -23.75 19.01 11.45
C PRO A 501 -24.22 17.81 10.60
N ALA A 502 -23.67 17.60 9.41
CA ALA A 502 -24.19 16.63 8.46
C ALA A 502 -23.90 15.18 8.82
N PHE A 503 -22.85 14.95 9.61
CA PHE A 503 -22.49 13.66 10.18
C PHE A 503 -21.78 13.84 11.53
N GLN A 504 -21.91 12.85 12.42
CA GLN A 504 -21.22 12.80 13.69
C GLN A 504 -20.71 11.38 13.95
N LYS A 505 -19.44 11.26 14.29
CA LYS A 505 -18.89 10.04 14.88
C LYS A 505 -19.01 10.19 16.41
N ILE A 506 -19.79 9.31 17.02
CA ILE A 506 -20.07 9.34 18.45
C ILE A 506 -19.30 8.22 19.16
N GLU A 507 -18.72 8.56 20.29
CA GLU A 507 -18.11 7.60 21.23
C GLU A 507 -18.88 7.62 22.57
N ASN A 508 -19.34 6.45 23.00
CA ASN A 508 -19.98 6.24 24.31
C ASN A 508 -19.02 5.47 25.22
N GLN A 509 -18.81 5.97 26.43
CA GLN A 509 -18.01 5.30 27.46
C GLN A 509 -18.91 4.51 28.39
N ALA A 510 -18.55 3.24 28.65
CA ALA A 510 -19.25 2.32 29.54
C ALA A 510 -20.79 2.23 29.33
N PRO A 511 -21.28 2.13 28.07
CA PRO A 511 -22.73 2.08 27.85
C PRO A 511 -23.32 0.72 28.22
N PRO A 512 -24.61 0.63 28.63
CA PRO A 512 -25.29 -0.65 28.78
C PRO A 512 -25.45 -1.39 27.47
N LEU A 513 -25.12 -2.69 27.40
CA LEU A 513 -25.15 -3.49 26.18
C LEU A 513 -26.53 -3.51 25.50
N LEU A 514 -27.59 -3.68 26.27
CA LEU A 514 -28.96 -3.80 25.73
C LEU A 514 -29.44 -2.49 25.09
N ASP A 515 -28.99 -1.35 25.55
CA ASP A 515 -29.38 -0.05 25.00
C ASP A 515 -28.78 0.15 23.61
N LEU A 516 -27.55 -0.32 23.40
CA LEU A 516 -26.88 -0.25 22.10
C LEU A 516 -27.64 -1.02 21.00
N LEU A 517 -28.36 -2.07 21.37
CA LEU A 517 -29.09 -2.96 20.47
C LEU A 517 -30.55 -2.53 20.25
N ARG A 518 -31.07 -1.63 21.10
CA ARG A 518 -32.42 -1.08 20.97
C ARG A 518 -32.48 0.20 20.12
N GLY A 519 -31.32 0.78 19.83
CA GLY A 519 -31.21 1.99 19.05
C GLY A 519 -30.01 2.85 19.44
N ILE A 520 -29.97 4.08 18.93
CA ILE A 520 -28.87 5.00 19.16
C ILE A 520 -29.09 5.70 20.50
N VAL A 521 -28.19 5.44 21.44
CA VAL A 521 -28.16 6.12 22.73
C VAL A 521 -27.07 7.19 22.72
N LEU A 522 -27.49 8.46 22.76
CA LEU A 522 -26.58 9.61 22.81
C LEU A 522 -26.18 9.98 24.21
N GLU A 523 -27.08 9.77 25.17
CA GLU A 523 -26.96 10.19 26.55
C GLU A 523 -26.82 8.99 27.51
N PRO A 524 -26.17 9.21 28.67
CA PRO A 524 -25.53 10.46 29.10
C PRO A 524 -24.08 10.64 28.60
N ASN A 525 -23.43 9.62 28.07
CA ASN A 525 -21.97 9.59 27.85
C ASN A 525 -21.52 9.63 26.39
N GLY A 526 -22.45 9.86 25.45
CA GLY A 526 -22.12 9.99 24.01
C GLY A 526 -21.52 11.36 23.68
N ARG A 527 -20.34 11.38 23.04
CA ARG A 527 -19.64 12.61 22.62
C ARG A 527 -19.11 12.46 21.21
N ALA A 528 -19.21 13.55 20.44
CA ALA A 528 -18.70 13.56 19.07
C ALA A 528 -17.18 13.67 19.01
N ILE A 529 -16.58 13.07 17.98
CA ILE A 529 -15.21 13.35 17.55
C ILE A 529 -15.25 14.40 16.46
N VAL A 530 -14.37 15.40 16.54
CA VAL A 530 -14.23 16.47 15.55
C VAL A 530 -12.84 16.45 14.95
N PHE A 531 -12.75 16.63 13.63
CA PHE A 531 -11.51 16.78 12.89
C PHE A 531 -11.29 18.24 12.54
N SER A 532 -10.10 18.76 12.80
CA SER A 532 -9.73 20.13 12.46
C SER A 532 -8.47 20.17 11.61
N TYR A 533 -8.40 21.15 10.74
CA TYR A 533 -7.26 21.43 9.88
C TYR A 533 -6.91 22.92 9.97
N PRO A 534 -5.63 23.27 9.88
CA PRO A 534 -5.23 24.66 9.88
C PRO A 534 -5.69 25.36 8.60
N ARG A 535 -5.98 26.67 8.70
CA ARG A 535 -6.36 27.49 7.53
C ARG A 535 -5.29 27.50 6.43
N HIS A 536 -4.04 27.40 6.83
CA HIS A 536 -2.87 27.36 5.95
C HIS A 536 -2.22 25.96 6.00
N LEU A 537 -2.93 24.97 5.46
CA LEU A 537 -2.40 23.62 5.34
C LEU A 537 -1.36 23.59 4.23
N ALA A 538 -0.09 23.39 4.60
CA ALA A 538 1.00 23.35 3.63
C ALA A 538 1.10 21.99 2.94
N THR A 539 1.50 22.00 1.69
CA THR A 539 1.82 20.78 0.93
C THR A 539 3.12 20.18 1.46
N PRO A 540 3.14 18.88 1.84
CA PRO A 540 4.40 18.22 2.15
C PRO A 540 5.38 18.28 0.98
N TYR A 541 6.65 18.46 1.26
CA TYR A 541 7.67 18.45 0.21
C TYR A 541 8.94 17.71 0.63
N SER A 542 9.69 17.26 -0.36
CA SER A 542 10.93 16.52 -0.17
C SER A 542 12.06 17.09 -1.03
N HIS A 543 13.20 17.32 -0.40
CA HIS A 543 14.47 17.50 -1.09
C HIS A 543 15.07 16.12 -1.33
N GLN A 544 15.29 15.76 -2.59
CA GLN A 544 15.91 14.52 -2.99
C GLN A 544 17.25 14.79 -3.64
N PHE A 545 18.25 14.01 -3.29
CA PHE A 545 19.59 14.15 -3.87
C PHE A 545 20.23 12.78 -4.07
N THR A 546 20.90 12.63 -5.19
CA THR A 546 21.55 11.38 -5.57
C THR A 546 22.94 11.65 -6.11
N LEU A 547 23.85 10.71 -5.85
CA LEU A 547 25.17 10.66 -6.49
C LEU A 547 25.42 9.23 -6.95
N HIS A 548 25.64 9.04 -8.25
CA HIS A 548 25.86 7.73 -8.85
C HIS A 548 27.19 7.71 -9.59
N TRP A 549 28.02 6.71 -9.31
CA TRP A 549 29.18 6.40 -10.12
C TRP A 549 29.02 5.04 -10.76
N GLN A 550 28.93 5.00 -12.08
CA GLN A 550 28.79 3.80 -12.87
C GLN A 550 30.09 3.55 -13.64
N SER A 551 30.76 2.44 -13.35
CA SER A 551 32.01 2.04 -13.97
C SER A 551 31.82 0.77 -14.81
N PRO A 552 32.25 0.76 -16.08
CA PRO A 552 32.39 -0.49 -16.82
C PRO A 552 33.54 -1.28 -16.22
N LEU A 553 33.37 -2.55 -16.04
CA LEU A 553 34.45 -3.48 -15.72
C LEU A 553 35.16 -3.91 -17.02
N ALA A 554 36.28 -4.63 -16.91
CA ALA A 554 36.99 -5.13 -18.07
C ALA A 554 36.05 -5.85 -19.07
N ALA A 555 36.47 -5.95 -20.34
CA ALA A 555 35.63 -6.49 -21.41
C ALA A 555 34.92 -7.78 -20.98
N ASN A 556 33.61 -7.80 -21.10
CA ASN A 556 32.71 -8.92 -20.74
C ASN A 556 32.46 -9.18 -19.24
N LEU A 557 33.01 -8.39 -18.31
CA LEU A 557 32.74 -8.51 -16.88
C LEU A 557 31.58 -7.64 -16.40
N GLY A 558 30.90 -6.91 -17.32
CA GLY A 558 29.74 -6.11 -16.99
C GLY A 558 30.05 -4.74 -16.44
N ARG A 559 29.17 -4.23 -15.57
CA ARG A 559 29.31 -2.90 -14.97
C ARG A 559 28.94 -2.91 -13.49
N LEU A 560 29.60 -2.05 -12.76
CA LEU A 560 29.37 -1.80 -11.34
C LEU A 560 28.86 -0.37 -11.17
N GLU A 561 27.88 -0.20 -10.30
CA GLU A 561 27.33 1.10 -9.92
C GLU A 561 27.38 1.24 -8.40
N PHE A 562 27.89 2.36 -7.95
CA PHE A 562 27.78 2.83 -6.57
C PHE A 562 26.88 4.04 -6.55
N ALA A 563 25.95 4.09 -5.61
CA ALA A 563 25.06 5.22 -5.47
C ALA A 563 24.90 5.61 -4.00
N TYR A 564 24.84 6.90 -3.77
CA TYR A 564 24.29 7.49 -2.56
C TYR A 564 22.95 8.14 -2.90
N ILE A 565 21.94 7.91 -2.07
CA ILE A 565 20.57 8.38 -2.27
C ILE A 565 20.10 8.96 -0.95
N GLY A 566 19.70 10.22 -0.96
CA GLY A 566 19.21 10.92 0.23
C GLY A 566 17.89 11.62 -0.01
N SER A 567 17.10 11.71 1.05
CA SER A 567 15.83 12.44 1.05
C SER A 567 15.60 13.12 2.39
N ARG A 568 15.06 14.35 2.33
CA ARG A 568 14.66 15.15 3.48
C ARG A 568 13.26 15.67 3.22
N THR A 569 12.28 15.10 3.92
CA THR A 569 10.86 15.42 3.74
C THR A 569 10.36 16.25 4.91
N TRP A 570 9.62 17.29 4.59
CA TRP A 570 9.13 18.29 5.54
C TRP A 570 7.63 18.47 5.39
N LYS A 571 7.02 19.01 6.45
CA LYS A 571 5.60 19.38 6.49
C LYS A 571 4.67 18.17 6.22
N LEU A 572 5.11 16.96 6.57
CA LEU A 572 4.24 15.81 6.55
C LEU A 572 3.11 16.00 7.54
N LEU A 573 1.93 15.50 7.18
CA LEU A 573 0.76 15.60 8.02
C LEU A 573 0.89 14.67 9.23
N TYR A 574 0.44 15.17 10.36
CA TYR A 574 0.29 14.43 11.60
C TYR A 574 -1.07 14.74 12.22
N MET A 575 -1.70 13.77 12.86
CA MET A 575 -2.96 13.96 13.59
C MET A 575 -2.72 13.87 15.08
N GLN A 576 -3.04 14.94 15.78
CA GLN A 576 -2.92 15.06 17.22
C GLN A 576 -4.26 14.84 17.89
N TYR A 577 -4.25 14.09 18.99
CA TYR A 577 -5.41 13.90 19.86
C TYR A 577 -5.36 14.99 20.93
N ALA A 578 -6.05 16.09 20.67
CA ALA A 578 -5.87 17.33 21.44
C ALA A 578 -6.78 17.45 22.67
N ASN A 579 -7.87 16.67 22.75
CA ASN A 579 -8.84 16.75 23.84
C ASN A 579 -8.68 15.60 24.84
N ARG A 580 -7.45 15.34 25.29
CA ARG A 580 -7.16 14.28 26.27
C ARG A 580 -7.69 14.61 27.63
N ALA A 581 -8.29 13.63 28.31
CA ALA A 581 -8.78 13.77 29.67
C ALA A 581 -7.62 14.03 30.65
N GLN A 582 -7.80 14.99 31.52
CA GLN A 582 -6.81 15.42 32.52
C GLN A 582 -7.21 14.92 33.91
N ARG A 583 -6.30 15.00 34.85
CA ARG A 583 -6.61 14.77 36.27
C ARG A 583 -7.23 16.02 36.83
N ILE A 584 -8.44 15.87 37.38
CA ILE A 584 -9.18 16.96 38.04
C ILE A 584 -9.41 16.55 39.49
N PRO A 585 -9.00 17.36 40.47
CA PRO A 585 -9.25 17.06 41.87
C PRO A 585 -10.74 16.83 42.13
N GLY A 586 -11.06 15.77 42.89
CA GLY A 586 -12.44 15.41 43.20
C GLY A 586 -13.18 14.56 42.17
N ILE A 587 -12.62 14.35 40.96
CA ILE A 587 -13.18 13.44 39.96
C ILE A 587 -12.35 12.15 39.91
N ALA A 588 -13.01 11.01 40.10
CA ALA A 588 -12.35 9.70 40.03
C ALA A 588 -11.75 9.47 38.64
N VAL A 589 -10.54 8.89 38.58
CA VAL A 589 -9.86 8.59 37.33
C VAL A 589 -10.23 7.18 36.87
N ASN A 590 -11.29 7.05 36.08
CA ASN A 590 -11.75 5.77 35.52
C ASN A 590 -12.42 5.99 34.14
N THR A 591 -12.77 4.89 33.47
CA THR A 591 -13.34 4.91 32.12
C THR A 591 -14.68 5.69 32.04
N ALA A 592 -15.53 5.62 33.03
CA ALA A 592 -16.83 6.28 33.05
C ALA A 592 -16.71 7.80 33.13
N THR A 593 -15.67 8.32 33.81
CA THR A 593 -15.44 9.74 34.02
C THR A 593 -14.53 10.42 33.01
N ILE A 594 -14.10 9.70 31.94
CA ILE A 594 -13.18 10.25 30.94
C ILE A 594 -13.72 11.56 30.34
N ASN A 595 -15.02 11.60 29.99
CA ASN A 595 -15.62 12.78 29.36
C ASN A 595 -15.71 13.98 30.31
N ASP A 596 -15.89 13.76 31.61
CA ASP A 596 -15.97 14.82 32.62
C ASP A 596 -14.62 15.48 32.91
N ARG A 597 -13.54 14.78 32.55
CA ARG A 597 -12.16 15.22 32.77
C ARG A 597 -11.51 15.85 31.54
N ARG A 598 -12.24 15.94 30.40
CA ARG A 598 -11.71 16.55 29.16
C ARG A 598 -11.69 18.07 29.26
N PRO A 599 -10.69 18.75 28.67
CA PRO A 599 -10.67 20.21 28.56
C PRO A 599 -11.95 20.79 27.94
N ASP A 600 -12.46 20.13 26.88
CA ASP A 600 -13.77 20.42 26.30
C ASP A 600 -14.66 19.17 26.39
N ASN A 601 -15.54 19.16 27.39
CA ASN A 601 -16.42 18.02 27.68
C ASN A 601 -17.60 17.87 26.71
N ARG A 602 -17.79 18.80 25.76
CA ARG A 602 -18.78 18.69 24.67
C ARG A 602 -18.38 17.64 23.65
N TYR A 603 -17.08 17.36 23.55
CA TYR A 603 -16.52 16.46 22.54
C TYR A 603 -15.73 15.32 23.19
N PHE A 604 -15.75 14.16 22.52
CA PHE A 604 -14.88 13.04 22.90
C PHE A 604 -13.43 13.38 22.59
N ASP A 605 -13.16 13.89 21.38
CA ASP A 605 -11.82 14.24 20.95
C ASP A 605 -11.82 15.33 19.88
N TYR A 606 -10.75 16.16 19.89
CA TYR A 606 -10.35 17.00 18.77
C TYR A 606 -9.17 16.35 18.08
N ARG A 607 -9.38 15.92 16.85
CA ARG A 607 -8.33 15.39 16.00
C ARG A 607 -7.76 16.48 15.12
N ALA A 608 -6.76 17.17 15.65
CA ALA A 608 -6.09 18.26 14.95
C ALA A 608 -5.05 17.69 13.98
N VAL A 609 -5.25 17.95 12.70
CA VAL A 609 -4.30 17.61 11.64
C VAL A 609 -3.41 18.80 11.35
N ASP A 610 -2.10 18.62 11.37
CA ASP A 610 -1.13 19.70 11.13
C ASP A 610 0.12 19.18 10.41
N ASN A 611 0.95 20.09 9.89
CA ASN A 611 2.21 19.84 9.16
C ASN A 611 3.41 19.65 10.12
N LEU A 612 3.27 18.85 11.16
CA LEU A 612 4.29 18.70 12.22
C LEU A 612 5.36 17.65 11.90
N SER A 613 5.06 16.67 11.05
CA SER A 613 5.94 15.53 10.86
C SER A 613 7.01 15.76 9.79
N ARG A 614 8.11 15.02 9.93
CA ARG A 614 9.28 15.04 9.05
C ARG A 614 9.77 13.63 8.79
N ALA A 615 10.47 13.43 7.67
CA ALA A 615 11.11 12.15 7.38
C ALA A 615 12.50 12.34 6.76
N TYR A 616 13.42 11.45 7.11
CA TYR A 616 14.82 11.46 6.69
C TYR A 616 15.16 10.07 6.15
N TYR A 617 15.77 10.04 4.99
CA TYR A 617 16.26 8.82 4.38
C TYR A 617 17.67 8.99 3.83
N ASP A 618 18.54 8.02 4.11
CA ASP A 618 19.88 7.92 3.55
C ASP A 618 20.16 6.48 3.16
N ALA A 619 20.70 6.25 1.97
CA ALA A 619 21.09 4.93 1.50
C ALA A 619 22.37 4.94 0.67
N GLY A 620 23.23 3.97 0.93
CA GLY A 620 24.29 3.52 0.04
C GLY A 620 23.81 2.32 -0.77
N LYS A 621 23.99 2.33 -2.08
CA LYS A 621 23.63 1.23 -2.99
C LYS A 621 24.83 0.77 -3.78
N VAL A 622 25.00 -0.53 -3.91
CA VAL A 622 25.91 -1.15 -4.86
C VAL A 622 25.10 -2.02 -5.81
N GLN A 623 25.27 -1.83 -7.09
CA GLN A 623 24.60 -2.64 -8.12
C GLN A 623 25.63 -3.18 -9.11
N TYR A 624 25.52 -4.48 -9.39
CA TYR A 624 26.26 -5.16 -10.43
C TYR A 624 25.34 -5.61 -11.54
N THR A 625 25.77 -5.45 -12.79
CA THR A 625 25.00 -5.92 -13.97
C THR A 625 25.97 -6.56 -14.95
N LEU A 626 25.77 -7.85 -15.20
CA LEU A 626 26.44 -8.59 -16.28
C LEU A 626 25.47 -8.72 -17.46
N PRO A 627 25.72 -8.10 -18.61
CA PRO A 627 24.92 -8.35 -19.82
C PRO A 627 25.14 -9.79 -20.28
N THR A 628 24.29 -10.29 -21.15
CA THR A 628 24.34 -11.68 -21.59
C THR A 628 25.74 -12.06 -22.09
N THR A 629 26.43 -12.87 -21.31
CA THR A 629 27.79 -13.35 -21.59
C THR A 629 27.82 -14.87 -21.42
N ARG A 630 28.14 -15.60 -22.51
CA ARG A 630 28.14 -17.07 -22.53
C ARG A 630 26.81 -17.69 -22.05
N GLY A 631 25.69 -17.06 -22.32
CA GLY A 631 24.35 -17.48 -21.90
C GLY A 631 23.94 -17.02 -20.50
N TRP A 632 24.81 -16.41 -19.71
CA TRP A 632 24.51 -15.86 -18.39
C TRP A 632 24.11 -14.39 -18.48
N THR A 633 23.05 -14.03 -17.76
CA THR A 633 22.70 -12.65 -17.45
C THR A 633 22.50 -12.55 -15.96
N LEU A 634 23.20 -11.63 -15.30
CA LEU A 634 23.14 -11.43 -13.88
C LEU A 634 22.92 -9.95 -13.57
N SER A 635 21.98 -9.65 -12.70
CA SER A 635 21.87 -8.34 -12.06
C SER A 635 21.67 -8.54 -10.56
N GLY A 636 22.43 -7.80 -9.76
CA GLY A 636 22.30 -7.81 -8.31
C GLY A 636 22.45 -6.41 -7.76
N ALA A 637 21.70 -6.12 -6.71
CA ALA A 637 21.79 -4.85 -6.01
C ALA A 637 21.70 -5.08 -4.50
N TYR A 638 22.49 -4.32 -3.77
CA TYR A 638 22.47 -4.27 -2.31
C TYR A 638 22.32 -2.83 -1.85
N TRP A 639 21.46 -2.62 -0.88
CA TRP A 639 21.21 -1.35 -0.22
C TRP A 639 21.51 -1.46 1.27
N PHE A 640 22.22 -0.48 1.77
CA PHE A 640 22.33 -0.20 3.20
C PHE A 640 21.64 1.15 3.44
N SER A 641 20.60 1.18 4.26
CA SER A 641 19.79 2.38 4.42
C SER A 641 19.35 2.65 5.85
N LYS A 642 18.99 3.91 6.10
CA LYS A 642 18.37 4.38 7.33
C LYS A 642 17.21 5.29 7.00
N ALA A 643 16.03 4.97 7.51
CA ALA A 643 14.83 5.79 7.43
C ALA A 643 14.37 6.15 8.84
N ILE A 644 14.15 7.43 9.11
CA ILE A 644 13.65 7.97 10.38
C ILE A 644 12.51 8.91 10.05
N ASP A 645 11.43 8.88 10.83
CA ASP A 645 10.38 9.88 10.77
C ASP A 645 9.91 10.32 12.16
N THR A 646 8.99 11.28 12.19
CA THR A 646 8.38 11.83 13.39
C THR A 646 6.86 11.66 13.33
N GLY A 647 6.40 10.42 13.12
CA GLY A 647 4.98 10.09 13.08
C GLY A 647 4.32 10.23 11.71
N ALA A 648 5.09 10.11 10.62
CA ALA A 648 4.57 10.16 9.24
C ALA A 648 3.61 9.01 8.88
N SER A 649 3.44 8.01 9.74
CA SER A 649 2.45 6.94 9.60
C SER A 649 0.99 7.39 9.72
N PHE A 650 0.75 8.65 10.07
CA PHE A 650 -0.58 9.26 10.12
C PHE A 650 -1.48 8.95 8.92
N LEU A 651 -0.93 8.71 7.76
CA LEU A 651 -1.75 8.54 6.56
C LEU A 651 -2.43 7.18 6.45
N SER A 652 -2.03 6.19 7.23
CA SER A 652 -2.83 4.98 7.41
C SER A 652 -4.14 5.26 8.15
N ILE A 653 -4.21 6.38 8.87
CA ILE A 653 -5.39 6.87 9.59
C ILE A 653 -6.52 7.35 8.66
N ALA A 654 -6.26 7.53 7.36
CA ALA A 654 -7.33 7.81 6.39
C ALA A 654 -8.48 6.77 6.43
N ALA A 655 -8.23 5.59 6.98
CA ALA A 655 -9.22 4.54 7.20
C ALA A 655 -9.89 4.53 8.58
N GLY A 656 -9.44 5.36 9.50
CA GLY A 656 -10.07 5.52 10.82
C GLY A 656 -9.71 4.48 11.90
N ASP A 657 -8.89 3.48 11.59
CA ASP A 657 -8.64 2.35 12.51
C ASP A 657 -7.24 2.35 13.17
N ASP A 658 -6.32 3.21 12.76
CA ASP A 658 -4.94 3.19 13.25
C ASP A 658 -4.68 4.12 14.43
N ALA A 659 -5.67 4.36 15.26
CA ALA A 659 -5.52 5.15 16.48
C ALA A 659 -4.46 4.59 17.45
N SER A 660 -4.03 3.34 17.26
CA SER A 660 -3.15 2.64 18.19
C SER A 660 -1.66 2.69 17.87
N GLN A 661 -1.25 3.10 16.69
CA GLN A 661 0.13 2.88 16.25
C GLN A 661 0.95 4.11 15.88
N GLY A 662 0.48 5.30 16.05
CA GLY A 662 1.25 6.46 15.58
C GLY A 662 0.94 7.77 16.27
N HIS A 663 0.25 7.75 17.39
CA HIS A 663 0.00 8.98 18.15
C HIS A 663 1.11 9.25 19.14
N SER A 664 1.34 10.54 19.38
CA SER A 664 2.21 10.96 20.47
C SER A 664 1.51 10.73 21.82
N GLN A 665 2.27 10.30 22.81
CA GLN A 665 1.79 10.16 24.18
C GLN A 665 1.72 11.51 24.91
N THR A 666 2.24 12.56 24.30
CA THR A 666 2.26 13.91 24.89
C THR A 666 1.83 14.96 23.87
N LEU A 667 1.31 16.08 24.35
CA LEU A 667 0.98 17.27 23.55
C LEU A 667 2.15 18.27 23.49
N ASP A 668 3.07 18.21 24.44
CA ASP A 668 4.14 19.21 24.61
C ASP A 668 5.33 18.98 23.69
N ASP A 669 5.69 17.72 23.43
CA ASP A 669 6.81 17.36 22.53
C ASP A 669 6.43 16.21 21.61
N VAL A 670 5.50 16.47 20.70
CA VAL A 670 5.01 15.49 19.72
C VAL A 670 6.13 14.96 18.82
N VAL A 671 6.98 15.85 18.34
CA VAL A 671 8.06 15.52 17.40
C VAL A 671 9.14 14.66 18.05
N GLY A 672 9.54 14.99 19.29
CA GLY A 672 10.52 14.23 20.05
C GLY A 672 10.01 12.85 20.44
N ASP A 673 8.76 12.77 20.90
CA ASP A 673 8.12 11.51 21.32
C ASP A 673 7.96 10.52 20.15
N LEU A 674 7.73 11.00 18.93
CA LEU A 674 7.49 10.18 17.75
C LEU A 674 8.75 9.92 16.91
N ARG A 675 9.88 10.59 17.22
CA ARG A 675 11.10 10.43 16.41
C ARG A 675 11.68 9.03 16.55
N ALA A 676 11.50 8.23 15.51
CA ALA A 676 11.84 6.80 15.51
C ALA A 676 12.22 6.31 14.10
N PRO A 677 12.78 5.11 13.96
CA PRO A 677 12.85 4.44 12.66
C PRO A 677 11.46 4.37 12.03
N SER A 678 11.34 4.73 10.75
CA SER A 678 10.06 4.66 10.03
C SER A 678 9.51 3.23 10.02
N ALA A 679 8.19 3.06 10.06
CA ALA A 679 7.55 1.73 10.08
C ALA A 679 7.96 0.82 8.90
N PHE A 680 8.44 1.39 7.80
CA PHE A 680 8.97 0.67 6.63
C PHE A 680 10.50 0.59 6.60
N HIS A 681 11.20 1.05 7.64
CA HIS A 681 12.66 1.03 7.69
C HIS A 681 13.23 -0.39 7.57
N GLN A 682 14.16 -0.57 6.64
CA GLN A 682 14.92 -1.80 6.42
C GLN A 682 16.39 -1.43 6.25
N SER A 683 17.23 -1.79 7.22
CA SER A 683 18.65 -1.42 7.20
C SER A 683 19.39 -2.05 6.02
N HIS A 684 19.03 -3.28 5.65
CA HIS A 684 19.66 -4.03 4.58
C HIS A 684 18.60 -4.57 3.64
N ALA A 685 18.83 -4.39 2.34
CA ALA A 685 18.02 -5.01 1.29
C ALA A 685 18.95 -5.51 0.17
N ALA A 686 18.72 -6.71 -0.31
CA ALA A 686 19.46 -7.29 -1.43
C ALA A 686 18.51 -7.94 -2.41
N THR A 687 18.80 -7.79 -3.71
CA THR A 687 18.11 -8.50 -4.78
C THR A 687 19.15 -9.08 -5.74
N ALA A 688 18.92 -10.28 -6.24
CA ALA A 688 19.72 -10.87 -7.31
C ALA A 688 18.78 -11.54 -8.33
N ASN A 689 18.99 -11.20 -9.61
CA ASN A 689 18.30 -11.80 -10.74
C ASN A 689 19.33 -12.52 -11.58
N LEU A 690 19.14 -13.79 -11.80
CA LEU A 690 20.01 -14.65 -12.60
C LEU A 690 19.20 -15.28 -13.72
N THR A 691 19.70 -15.23 -14.93
CA THR A 691 19.16 -15.97 -16.06
C THR A 691 20.28 -16.70 -16.76
N TYR A 692 20.08 -17.97 -17.04
CA TYR A 692 20.99 -18.81 -17.81
C TYR A 692 20.30 -19.43 -19.00
N GLN A 693 20.76 -19.11 -20.21
CA GLN A 693 20.32 -19.71 -21.45
C GLN A 693 21.24 -20.89 -21.81
N ILE A 694 20.69 -22.11 -21.75
CA ILE A 694 21.47 -23.32 -22.05
C ILE A 694 21.77 -23.39 -23.55
N SER A 695 23.05 -23.27 -23.86
CA SER A 695 23.57 -23.45 -25.20
C SER A 695 24.14 -24.87 -25.31
N SER A 696 23.35 -25.78 -25.88
CA SER A 696 23.77 -27.18 -26.07
C SER A 696 23.56 -27.63 -27.54
N ARG A 697 24.44 -28.51 -28.03
CA ARG A 697 24.28 -29.20 -29.30
C ARG A 697 23.21 -30.28 -29.25
N HIS A 698 22.94 -30.80 -28.05
CA HIS A 698 21.89 -31.81 -27.85
C HIS A 698 20.49 -31.19 -27.95
N ARG A 699 19.67 -31.74 -28.83
CA ARG A 699 18.29 -31.28 -29.15
C ARG A 699 17.42 -31.10 -27.87
N TRP A 700 17.58 -31.97 -26.92
CA TRP A 700 16.77 -32.00 -25.70
C TRP A 700 17.19 -30.91 -24.66
N LEU A 701 18.48 -30.53 -24.66
CA LEU A 701 19.00 -29.51 -23.75
C LEU A 701 18.99 -28.09 -24.37
N ARG A 702 18.83 -28.01 -25.67
CA ARG A 702 18.83 -26.75 -26.41
C ARG A 702 17.58 -25.93 -26.07
N SER A 703 17.76 -24.59 -25.94
CA SER A 703 16.68 -23.60 -25.74
C SER A 703 15.99 -23.65 -24.38
N TRP A 704 16.60 -24.31 -23.38
CA TRP A 704 16.17 -24.15 -22.01
C TRP A 704 16.73 -22.84 -21.43
N ARG A 705 15.89 -22.16 -20.66
CA ARG A 705 16.26 -20.97 -19.88
C ARG A 705 15.94 -21.23 -18.42
N LEU A 706 16.96 -21.10 -17.57
CA LEU A 706 16.78 -21.06 -16.13
C LEU A 706 16.76 -19.59 -15.69
N SER A 707 15.77 -19.22 -14.89
CA SER A 707 15.67 -17.89 -14.28
C SER A 707 15.54 -18.04 -12.77
N SER A 708 16.16 -17.15 -12.02
CA SER A 708 16.13 -17.14 -10.55
C SER A 708 16.09 -15.73 -10.03
N VAL A 709 15.27 -15.50 -9.01
CA VAL A 709 15.15 -14.22 -8.29
C VAL A 709 15.32 -14.49 -6.81
N LEU A 710 16.31 -13.85 -6.21
CA LEU A 710 16.60 -13.87 -4.78
C LEU A 710 16.32 -12.49 -4.20
N VAL A 711 15.63 -12.46 -3.06
CA VAL A 711 15.34 -11.24 -2.31
C VAL A 711 15.66 -11.48 -0.84
N GLY A 712 16.43 -10.59 -0.27
CA GLY A 712 16.69 -10.55 1.18
C GLY A 712 16.50 -9.15 1.72
N ARG A 713 15.79 -9.02 2.86
CA ARG A 713 15.57 -7.72 3.52
C ARG A 713 15.59 -7.87 5.03
N SER A 714 16.11 -6.87 5.74
CA SER A 714 15.96 -6.75 7.19
C SER A 714 14.48 -6.66 7.57
N GLY A 715 14.13 -7.15 8.73
CA GLY A 715 12.79 -6.98 9.29
C GLY A 715 12.44 -5.50 9.51
N THR A 716 11.17 -5.16 9.30
CA THR A 716 10.66 -3.82 9.62
C THR A 716 10.49 -3.66 11.12
N PRO A 717 10.58 -2.43 11.64
CA PRO A 717 10.37 -2.18 13.06
C PRO A 717 8.89 -2.24 13.44
N PHE A 718 8.62 -2.44 14.75
CA PHE A 718 7.30 -2.39 15.35
C PHE A 718 7.35 -1.81 16.77
N THR A 719 6.17 -1.42 17.29
CA THR A 719 6.00 -0.80 18.60
C THR A 719 5.17 -1.70 19.51
N VAL A 720 5.57 -1.84 20.77
CA VAL A 720 4.76 -2.47 21.83
C VAL A 720 3.83 -1.42 22.45
N ILE A 721 2.56 -1.80 22.66
CA ILE A 721 1.52 -0.94 23.24
C ILE A 721 0.85 -1.60 24.43
N THR A 722 0.19 -0.79 25.28
CA THR A 722 -0.53 -1.28 26.45
C THR A 722 -1.85 -1.98 26.12
N GLY A 723 -2.48 -1.64 24.97
CA GLY A 723 -3.72 -2.25 24.48
C GLY A 723 -5.00 -1.79 25.16
N SER A 724 -4.92 -1.18 26.34
CA SER A 724 -6.05 -0.59 27.05
C SER A 724 -5.62 0.72 27.71
N ASP A 725 -6.58 1.66 27.85
CA ASP A 725 -6.42 2.92 28.56
C ASP A 725 -7.11 2.90 29.95
N ALA A 726 -7.67 1.75 30.35
CA ALA A 726 -8.39 1.60 31.61
C ALA A 726 -7.46 1.67 32.86
N PRO A 727 -7.97 1.96 34.05
CA PRO A 727 -7.18 1.91 35.27
C PRO A 727 -6.41 0.61 35.44
N GLY A 728 -5.11 0.69 35.72
CA GLY A 728 -4.21 -0.46 35.85
C GLY A 728 -3.61 -0.96 34.51
N TYR A 729 -4.05 -0.41 33.36
CA TYR A 729 -3.55 -0.73 32.03
C TYR A 729 -3.09 0.51 31.26
N GLY A 730 -3.66 1.68 31.56
CA GLY A 730 -3.39 2.96 30.93
C GLY A 730 -3.47 4.12 31.93
N ASN A 731 -3.20 5.33 31.43
CA ASN A 731 -3.29 6.58 32.21
C ASN A 731 -4.68 7.19 32.24
N VAL A 732 -5.65 6.55 31.56
CA VAL A 732 -7.07 6.92 31.52
C VAL A 732 -7.31 8.33 30.98
N ASP A 733 -6.60 8.68 29.92
CA ASP A 733 -6.75 9.97 29.23
C ASP A 733 -7.72 9.93 28.03
N GLY A 734 -8.27 8.75 27.72
CA GLY A 734 -9.21 8.53 26.62
C GLY A 734 -8.55 8.14 25.29
N VAL A 735 -7.22 7.99 25.26
CA VAL A 735 -6.46 7.55 24.10
C VAL A 735 -5.82 6.20 24.38
N SER A 736 -6.28 5.15 23.76
CA SER A 736 -5.73 3.80 23.93
C SER A 736 -4.55 3.57 22.98
N GLY A 737 -3.62 2.70 23.38
CA GLY A 737 -2.46 2.34 22.57
C GLY A 737 -1.20 3.11 22.97
N ASP A 738 -1.13 3.63 24.17
CA ASP A 738 0.10 4.16 24.73
C ASP A 738 1.20 3.11 24.79
N ARG A 739 2.45 3.57 24.78
CA ARG A 739 3.60 2.70 24.94
C ARG A 739 3.82 2.44 26.44
N PRO A 740 4.18 1.20 26.82
CA PRO A 740 4.39 0.84 28.23
C PRO A 740 5.66 1.46 28.81
N VAL A 741 5.81 1.30 30.12
CA VAL A 741 7.07 1.54 30.81
C VAL A 741 7.99 0.34 30.60
N LEU A 742 9.16 0.57 29.99
CA LEU A 742 10.22 -0.42 29.83
C LEU A 742 11.00 -0.56 31.14
N LEU A 743 11.00 -1.75 31.72
CA LEU A 743 11.72 -2.11 32.95
C LEU A 743 13.09 -2.69 32.66
N ASP A 744 13.21 -3.45 31.56
CA ASP A 744 14.48 -4.09 31.18
C ASP A 744 14.98 -3.54 29.83
N PRO A 745 15.86 -2.51 29.82
CA PRO A 745 16.43 -1.97 28.58
C PRO A 745 17.29 -2.95 27.78
N SER A 746 17.74 -4.05 28.37
CA SER A 746 18.59 -5.04 27.68
C SER A 746 17.89 -5.74 26.51
N ILE A 747 16.55 -5.66 26.43
CA ILE A 747 15.79 -6.23 25.32
C ILE A 747 15.77 -5.35 24.07
N LEU A 748 16.16 -4.08 24.18
CA LEU A 748 16.20 -3.17 23.06
C LEU A 748 17.21 -3.62 22.00
N GLY A 749 16.87 -3.39 20.74
CA GLY A 749 17.71 -3.79 19.60
C GLY A 749 17.68 -5.28 19.27
N ARG A 750 16.98 -6.11 20.05
CA ARG A 750 16.80 -7.52 19.73
C ARG A 750 15.98 -7.70 18.48
N SER A 751 16.31 -8.72 17.68
CA SER A 751 15.60 -9.10 16.47
C SER A 751 14.79 -10.38 16.72
N ILE A 752 13.50 -10.31 16.44
CA ILE A 752 12.60 -11.45 16.61
C ILE A 752 12.64 -12.28 15.33
N ASN A 753 13.35 -13.42 15.37
CA ASN A 753 13.67 -14.19 14.16
C ASN A 753 12.93 -15.52 14.06
N HIS A 754 12.35 -16.00 15.16
CA HIS A 754 11.74 -17.34 15.21
C HIS A 754 10.56 -17.37 16.19
N PRO A 755 9.45 -18.06 15.87
CA PRO A 755 8.30 -18.17 16.75
C PRO A 755 8.62 -18.71 18.14
N ASP A 756 9.48 -19.75 18.22
CA ASP A 756 9.79 -20.43 19.49
C ASP A 756 10.59 -19.57 20.47
N SER A 757 11.36 -18.60 19.95
CA SER A 757 12.16 -17.69 20.78
C SER A 757 11.52 -16.32 21.00
N SER A 758 10.43 -16.00 20.31
CA SER A 758 9.84 -14.65 20.31
C SER A 758 9.42 -14.19 21.70
N ARG A 759 8.82 -15.07 22.52
CA ARG A 759 8.45 -14.77 23.91
C ARG A 759 9.64 -14.53 24.83
N GLN A 760 10.76 -15.20 24.61
CA GLN A 760 11.99 -14.98 25.39
C GLN A 760 12.64 -13.64 25.02
N MET A 761 12.46 -13.19 23.77
CA MET A 761 12.98 -11.91 23.30
C MET A 761 12.09 -10.73 23.72
N LEU A 762 10.80 -10.97 23.92
CA LEU A 762 9.81 -10.01 24.40
C LEU A 762 9.08 -10.58 25.65
N PRO A 763 9.77 -10.75 26.80
CA PRO A 763 9.13 -11.23 28.00
C PRO A 763 8.19 -10.14 28.54
N ILE A 764 6.98 -10.49 28.97
CA ILE A 764 6.03 -9.52 29.53
C ILE A 764 6.60 -8.83 30.79
N SER A 765 7.46 -9.52 31.55
CA SER A 765 8.15 -8.98 32.72
C SER A 765 9.10 -7.83 32.44
N ALA A 766 9.50 -7.62 31.18
CA ALA A 766 10.33 -6.49 30.79
C ALA A 766 9.54 -5.18 30.69
N PHE A 767 8.20 -5.24 30.83
CA PHE A 767 7.31 -4.10 30.68
C PHE A 767 6.39 -3.95 31.90
N ARG A 768 5.95 -2.72 32.13
CA ARG A 768 4.88 -2.39 33.07
C ARG A 768 3.82 -1.56 32.34
N TYR A 769 2.56 -1.84 32.61
CA TYR A 769 1.46 -0.96 32.21
C TYR A 769 1.62 0.44 32.79
N LEU A 770 1.01 1.40 32.14
CA LEU A 770 0.86 2.74 32.70
C LEU A 770 -0.11 2.67 33.88
N THR A 771 0.14 3.53 34.84
CA THR A 771 -0.79 3.82 35.92
C THR A 771 -1.44 5.18 35.70
N VAL A 772 -2.47 5.49 36.44
CA VAL A 772 -3.11 6.82 36.39
C VAL A 772 -2.15 7.96 36.80
N GLU A 773 -1.00 7.64 37.39
CA GLU A 773 0.03 8.59 37.77
C GLU A 773 1.01 8.89 36.64
N ASP A 774 1.15 7.97 35.70
CA ASP A 774 2.09 8.10 34.57
C ASP A 774 1.50 9.02 33.49
N SER A 775 2.22 10.05 33.09
CA SER A 775 1.83 10.90 31.97
C SER A 775 2.08 10.22 30.63
N ARG A 776 3.11 9.35 30.54
CA ARG A 776 3.49 8.57 29.36
C ARG A 776 4.41 7.41 29.74
N GLY A 777 4.49 6.41 28.86
CA GLY A 777 5.54 5.38 28.94
C GLY A 777 6.89 5.88 28.43
N ASN A 778 7.96 5.22 28.85
CA ASN A 778 9.33 5.53 28.44
C ASN A 778 9.81 4.71 27.22
N LEU A 779 9.00 3.76 26.72
CA LEU A 779 9.35 2.99 25.53
C LEU A 779 9.26 3.86 24.28
N GLY A 780 10.31 3.83 23.45
CA GLY A 780 10.32 4.50 22.15
C GLY A 780 9.42 3.81 21.12
N SER A 781 9.01 4.56 20.09
CA SER A 781 8.32 3.99 18.93
C SER A 781 9.29 3.17 18.06
N ASN A 782 8.81 2.07 17.46
CA ASN A 782 9.54 1.28 16.45
C ASN A 782 10.93 0.79 16.89
N VAL A 783 11.07 0.43 18.17
CA VAL A 783 12.36 0.00 18.76
C VAL A 783 12.67 -1.47 18.57
N PHE A 784 11.67 -2.29 18.26
CA PHE A 784 11.83 -3.72 18.00
C PHE A 784 11.77 -4.01 16.51
N ARG A 785 12.33 -5.14 16.08
CA ARG A 785 12.33 -5.58 14.68
C ARG A 785 11.78 -6.98 14.55
N ARG A 786 10.93 -7.19 13.53
CA ARG A 786 10.47 -8.53 13.16
C ARG A 786 11.53 -9.30 12.38
N ALA A 787 11.26 -10.57 12.10
CA ALA A 787 12.11 -11.44 11.32
C ALA A 787 12.47 -10.84 9.94
N PRO A 788 13.68 -11.08 9.42
CA PRO A 788 14.05 -10.69 8.08
C PRO A 788 13.24 -11.46 7.04
N LEU A 789 12.98 -10.82 5.90
CA LEU A 789 12.35 -11.43 4.74
C LEU A 789 13.42 -12.06 3.84
N ARG A 790 13.24 -13.34 3.46
CA ARG A 790 14.09 -14.05 2.52
C ARG A 790 13.21 -14.82 1.55
N ASN A 791 13.35 -14.57 0.26
CA ASN A 791 12.55 -15.25 -0.74
C ASN A 791 13.41 -15.66 -1.93
N TRP A 792 13.18 -16.87 -2.41
CA TRP A 792 13.82 -17.42 -3.58
C TRP A 792 12.76 -17.96 -4.54
N ASN A 793 12.66 -17.37 -5.73
CA ASN A 793 11.82 -17.83 -6.82
C ASN A 793 12.71 -18.34 -7.95
N ALA A 794 12.30 -19.41 -8.62
CA ALA A 794 12.99 -19.94 -9.77
C ALA A 794 12.00 -20.35 -10.86
N ALA A 795 12.45 -20.29 -12.11
CA ALA A 795 11.65 -20.70 -13.25
C ALA A 795 12.53 -21.43 -14.27
N LEU A 796 11.97 -22.48 -14.86
CA LEU A 796 12.53 -23.21 -15.97
C LEU A 796 11.61 -23.04 -17.18
N GLU A 797 12.16 -22.55 -18.27
CA GLU A 797 11.41 -22.26 -19.50
C GLU A 797 12.05 -22.96 -20.69
N ARG A 798 11.21 -23.48 -21.58
CA ARG A 798 11.66 -23.98 -22.87
C ARG A 798 10.81 -23.40 -24.00
N ARG A 799 11.50 -22.90 -25.05
CA ARG A 799 10.85 -22.36 -26.22
C ARG A 799 11.06 -23.31 -27.41
N PHE A 800 9.98 -23.70 -28.07
CA PHE A 800 9.93 -24.51 -29.27
C PHE A 800 9.59 -23.59 -30.46
N THR A 801 10.48 -23.45 -31.39
CA THR A 801 10.21 -22.73 -32.63
C THR A 801 9.43 -23.69 -33.57
N LEU A 802 8.17 -23.33 -33.86
CA LEU A 802 7.31 -24.11 -34.77
C LEU A 802 7.54 -23.69 -36.21
N ARG A 803 7.69 -22.38 -36.46
CA ARG A 803 8.07 -21.75 -37.73
C ARG A 803 8.91 -20.53 -37.42
N GLN A 804 9.39 -19.80 -38.46
CA GLN A 804 10.22 -18.59 -38.22
C GLN A 804 9.55 -17.52 -37.35
N ASP A 805 8.23 -17.42 -37.43
CA ASP A 805 7.39 -16.42 -36.75
C ASP A 805 6.52 -16.98 -35.62
N ARG A 806 6.54 -18.32 -35.39
CA ARG A 806 5.69 -18.99 -34.41
C ARG A 806 6.50 -19.76 -33.38
N SER A 807 6.17 -19.60 -32.13
CA SER A 807 6.82 -20.35 -31.04
C SER A 807 5.85 -20.75 -29.94
N LEU A 808 6.03 -21.96 -29.45
CA LEU A 808 5.36 -22.47 -28.25
C LEU A 808 6.36 -22.43 -27.08
N SER A 809 5.99 -21.83 -25.99
CA SER A 809 6.81 -21.80 -24.78
C SER A 809 6.11 -22.53 -23.66
N PHE A 810 6.87 -23.34 -22.94
CA PHE A 810 6.47 -23.97 -21.68
C PHE A 810 7.35 -23.44 -20.57
N ARG A 811 6.74 -22.98 -19.47
CA ARG A 811 7.44 -22.41 -18.32
C ARG A 811 6.86 -23.01 -17.03
N ALA A 812 7.73 -23.57 -16.21
CA ALA A 812 7.42 -24.00 -14.84
C ALA A 812 8.11 -23.05 -13.86
N GLU A 813 7.38 -22.50 -12.92
CA GLU A 813 7.86 -21.59 -11.89
C GLU A 813 7.61 -22.16 -10.50
N SER A 814 8.56 -21.95 -9.61
CA SER A 814 8.40 -22.14 -8.19
C SER A 814 8.49 -20.79 -7.47
N LEU A 815 7.45 -20.45 -6.74
CA LEU A 815 7.44 -19.35 -5.80
C LEU A 815 7.85 -19.86 -4.43
N ASN A 816 8.73 -19.13 -3.74
CA ASN A 816 9.31 -19.54 -2.47
C ASN A 816 9.94 -20.96 -2.55
N LEU A 817 10.83 -21.17 -3.51
CA LEU A 817 11.45 -22.48 -3.80
C LEU A 817 12.08 -23.12 -2.55
N SER A 818 12.68 -22.34 -1.67
CA SER A 818 13.28 -22.78 -0.41
C SER A 818 12.26 -23.14 0.68
N ASN A 819 10.96 -22.91 0.44
CA ASN A 819 9.87 -23.04 1.43
C ASN A 819 10.17 -22.26 2.73
N THR A 820 10.74 -21.08 2.61
CA THR A 820 11.13 -20.26 3.76
C THR A 820 9.91 -19.50 4.28
N PRO A 821 9.50 -19.68 5.56
CA PRO A 821 8.43 -18.90 6.14
C PRO A 821 8.87 -17.45 6.31
N GLN A 822 7.95 -16.52 6.01
CA GLN A 822 8.09 -15.11 6.29
C GLN A 822 7.21 -14.80 7.51
N PHE A 823 7.80 -14.70 8.69
CA PHE A 823 7.04 -14.52 9.92
C PHE A 823 6.44 -13.12 10.02
N ALA A 824 5.20 -13.04 10.47
CA ALA A 824 4.58 -11.80 10.88
C ALA A 824 5.29 -11.21 12.10
N GLU A 825 4.97 -9.98 12.47
CA GLU A 825 5.42 -9.42 13.74
C GLU A 825 4.78 -10.18 14.91
N PRO A 826 5.48 -10.28 16.04
CA PRO A 826 4.89 -10.82 17.25
C PRO A 826 3.72 -9.93 17.71
N ILE A 827 2.79 -10.52 18.43
CA ILE A 827 1.72 -9.76 19.06
C ILE A 827 2.34 -8.77 20.03
N ALA A 828 2.15 -7.47 19.74
CA ALA A 828 2.80 -6.36 20.42
C ALA A 828 1.91 -5.62 21.41
N ASP A 829 0.71 -6.12 21.68
CA ASP A 829 -0.26 -5.62 22.64
C ASP A 829 -0.09 -6.37 23.96
N LEU A 830 0.33 -5.66 25.03
CA LEU A 830 0.55 -6.25 26.35
C LEU A 830 -0.72 -6.88 26.93
N SER A 831 -1.89 -6.38 26.59
CA SER A 831 -3.17 -6.91 27.10
C SER A 831 -3.55 -8.25 26.46
N ASN A 832 -2.85 -8.67 25.38
CA ASN A 832 -3.10 -9.91 24.69
C ASN A 832 -2.46 -11.10 25.43
N PRO A 833 -3.19 -12.18 25.70
CA PRO A 833 -2.61 -13.40 26.31
C PRO A 833 -1.47 -14.03 25.50
N ALA A 834 -1.45 -13.80 24.20
CA ALA A 834 -0.38 -14.25 23.29
C ALA A 834 0.72 -13.20 23.07
N PHE A 835 0.85 -12.19 23.95
CA PHE A 835 1.90 -11.17 23.85
C PHE A 835 3.28 -11.78 23.60
N GLY A 836 4.03 -11.20 22.68
CA GLY A 836 5.37 -11.63 22.31
C GLY A 836 5.41 -12.86 21.40
N LYS A 837 4.28 -13.53 21.11
CA LYS A 837 4.24 -14.69 20.21
C LYS A 837 3.99 -14.29 18.76
N ILE A 838 4.60 -15.02 17.83
CA ILE A 838 4.32 -14.96 16.40
C ILE A 838 3.28 -16.02 16.09
N THR A 839 2.15 -15.63 15.53
CA THR A 839 0.99 -16.51 15.30
C THR A 839 0.73 -16.81 13.82
N ASN A 840 1.33 -16.03 12.91
CA ASN A 840 1.08 -16.14 11.47
C ASN A 840 2.34 -15.91 10.63
N THR A 841 2.29 -16.37 9.37
CA THR A 841 3.24 -16.01 8.34
C THR A 841 2.63 -14.99 7.37
N LEU A 842 3.49 -14.21 6.73
CA LEU A 842 3.14 -13.24 5.69
C LEU A 842 2.95 -13.89 4.32
N ASN A 843 3.45 -15.10 4.15
CA ASN A 843 3.42 -15.86 2.90
C ASN A 843 2.85 -17.26 3.11
N ASP A 844 2.30 -17.80 2.04
CA ASP A 844 2.00 -19.21 1.95
C ASP A 844 3.29 -20.05 1.82
N GLY A 845 3.19 -21.36 1.90
CA GLY A 845 4.28 -22.27 1.60
C GLY A 845 4.71 -22.18 0.13
N ARG A 846 5.72 -22.97 -0.23
CA ARG A 846 6.17 -23.07 -1.63
C ARG A 846 5.02 -23.47 -2.54
N SER A 847 4.89 -22.78 -3.67
CA SER A 847 3.89 -23.08 -4.70
C SER A 847 4.52 -23.20 -6.08
N PHE A 848 3.88 -23.97 -6.96
CA PHE A 848 4.28 -24.11 -8.35
C PHE A 848 3.20 -23.61 -9.28
N ARG A 849 3.66 -23.07 -10.41
CA ARG A 849 2.83 -22.55 -11.47
C ARG A 849 3.38 -22.95 -12.83
N ILE A 850 2.51 -23.32 -13.75
CA ILE A 850 2.86 -23.72 -15.11
C ILE A 850 2.23 -22.73 -16.08
N THR A 851 3.02 -22.22 -17.04
CA THR A 851 2.54 -21.35 -18.11
C THR A 851 2.83 -21.98 -19.45
N ILE A 852 1.83 -21.99 -20.32
CA ILE A 852 1.96 -22.35 -21.74
C ILE A 852 1.63 -21.09 -22.53
N SER A 853 2.49 -20.73 -23.48
CA SER A 853 2.25 -19.58 -24.34
C SER A 853 2.59 -19.89 -25.81
N LEU A 854 1.75 -19.39 -26.69
CA LEU A 854 1.91 -19.47 -28.16
C LEU A 854 2.09 -18.06 -28.69
N ASP A 855 3.22 -17.77 -29.31
CA ASP A 855 3.48 -16.52 -30.04
C ASP A 855 3.41 -16.81 -31.56
N PHE A 856 2.79 -15.87 -32.32
CA PHE A 856 2.60 -15.99 -33.77
C PHE A 856 2.70 -14.63 -34.48
#